data_648ba1c42a9dd6ed07570667066cae5b
#
_entry.id   648ba1c42a9dd6ed07570667066cae5b
#
_cell.length_a   1.000
_cell.length_b   1.000
_cell.length_c   1.000
_cell.angle_alpha   90.00
_cell.angle_beta   90.00
_cell.angle_gamma   90.00
#
_symmetry.space_group_name_H-M   'P 1'
#
loop_
_entity.id
_entity.type
_entity.pdbx_description
1 polymer ?
#
loop_
_entity_poly.entity_id
_entity_poly.type
_entity_poly.pdbx_seq_one_letter_code
_entity_poly.pdbx_strand_id
1 'polypeptide(L)'
;MGSASCVMVMVMVVVMVKGLSMDAEAAGSLVPFQYTRRSVLDQKGRYVVMWAPREKDIIFEVQVATKGYVGLGFSSNGGMKGADIVLGWVDDSGKVFLHDRHATGYAVPVIDESQDVTLLGGYQNDTHTVVRFSRPWTTCDTLSDLQLADETVKLIWAFSSEDPKDEMTMKKHSERGTKSVLLQSPELVFPTPEGDVKAWDLLSPNVSLPNDLPTLYWCSVVKIPPLASKAQAIGVIPLIEEKNVQHVHHILVYECHVPESARHFEKWVGVPGLQCYGPNMPVSWTYCGTPVFTWGIGGEGDLYPENVGLPLGEENGGATYFLKEIHYDNPDLKQDIVDASGLRVLYTETPREYDAGVLTIGHSISPLLVVPPGTHWLTVGICHPDCTQQGLPEGGVKVFEVLLHSHMLGSKMKIRQVRQNQELQPLVRDLNYDFNYQHSRSVNNVSILPGDILILECEYDSTTRDFTTFGGFGTEEEMCLAFLTYYPRSPLAVCFSMPHIKDILEGVGVDDTYDNRVQIGSGRGHGSDINEEAEAVAAAALLSGETTLQTKNLALSNVYFRMVAKAPDKYHNQTLHKILNDRNTWGDNLLTATLQDKIINDLQVAKCMKRDGKLSGVPEIFLYPGFIPLDPPAENCGDGTF
;
A
#
# COMPACT_ATOMS: atom_id res chain seq x y z
N MET A 1 -42.96 40.88 40.72
CA MET A 1 -43.05 40.92 39.26
C MET A 1 -42.10 39.85 38.74
N GLY A 2 -42.69 38.73 38.36
CA GLY A 2 -41.99 37.49 38.09
C GLY A 2 -41.39 37.40 36.71
N SER A 3 -40.30 36.71 36.61
CA SER A 3 -39.75 36.17 35.34
C SER A 3 -39.81 34.65 35.41
N ALA A 4 -40.60 34.07 34.53
CA ALA A 4 -40.74 32.64 34.37
C ALA A 4 -39.59 32.07 33.54
N SER A 5 -38.85 31.14 34.15
CA SER A 5 -37.89 30.30 33.40
C SER A 5 -38.63 29.11 32.81
N CYS A 6 -38.55 28.98 31.49
CA CYS A 6 -39.08 27.85 30.75
C CYS A 6 -38.04 26.70 30.74
N VAL A 7 -38.32 25.63 31.47
CA VAL A 7 -37.55 24.39 31.46
C VAL A 7 -38.11 23.50 30.35
N MET A 8 -37.31 23.27 29.31
CA MET A 8 -37.68 22.34 28.23
C MET A 8 -37.31 20.91 28.65
N VAL A 9 -38.32 20.12 28.96
CA VAL A 9 -38.19 18.70 29.28
C VAL A 9 -38.16 17.91 27.96
N MET A 10 -37.01 17.32 27.66
CA MET A 10 -36.86 16.42 26.52
C MET A 10 -37.35 15.02 26.92
N VAL A 11 -38.50 14.63 26.41
CA VAL A 11 -39.08 13.29 26.62
C VAL A 11 -38.42 12.34 25.60
N MET A 12 -37.53 11.45 26.09
CA MET A 12 -37.08 10.29 25.33
C MET A 12 -38.21 9.26 25.23
N VAL A 13 -38.75 9.05 24.06
CA VAL A 13 -39.66 7.94 23.76
C VAL A 13 -38.82 6.72 23.40
N VAL A 14 -38.67 5.79 24.36
CA VAL A 14 -38.12 4.45 24.11
C VAL A 14 -39.25 3.62 23.50
N VAL A 15 -39.17 3.35 22.21
CA VAL A 15 -40.05 2.40 21.53
C VAL A 15 -39.43 0.99 21.69
N MET A 16 -40.02 0.17 22.57
CA MET A 16 -39.75 -1.27 22.58
C MET A 16 -40.39 -1.91 21.35
N VAL A 17 -39.55 -2.37 20.41
CA VAL A 17 -40.00 -3.22 19.32
C VAL A 17 -40.04 -4.65 19.82
N LYS A 18 -41.23 -5.19 20.01
CA LYS A 18 -41.48 -6.62 20.20
C LYS A 18 -41.16 -7.35 18.92
N GLY A 19 -40.44 -8.47 19.02
CA GLY A 19 -40.14 -9.35 17.90
C GLY A 19 -41.42 -9.79 17.16
N LEU A 20 -41.48 -9.47 15.91
CA LEU A 20 -42.40 -10.05 14.93
C LEU A 20 -41.57 -10.90 13.98
N SER A 21 -41.90 -12.21 13.93
CA SER A 21 -41.51 -13.09 12.84
C SER A 21 -42.04 -12.50 11.55
N MET A 22 -41.14 -12.06 10.66
CA MET A 22 -41.54 -11.58 9.34
C MET A 22 -41.61 -12.77 8.38
N ASP A 23 -42.81 -13.22 8.12
CA ASP A 23 -43.14 -13.99 6.93
C ASP A 23 -42.82 -13.12 5.70
N ALA A 24 -42.13 -13.71 4.72
CA ALA A 24 -41.75 -13.04 3.47
C ALA A 24 -42.98 -12.82 2.60
N GLU A 25 -43.60 -11.65 2.67
CA GLU A 25 -44.56 -11.19 1.66
C GLU A 25 -44.37 -9.69 1.36
N ALA A 26 -44.33 -9.45 0.05
CA ALA A 26 -44.49 -8.21 -0.69
C ALA A 26 -43.24 -7.62 -1.35
N ALA A 27 -43.29 -7.62 -2.70
CA ALA A 27 -42.57 -6.69 -3.56
C ALA A 27 -42.85 -5.24 -3.12
N GLY A 28 -41.99 -4.69 -2.28
CA GLY A 28 -42.15 -3.35 -1.68
C GLY A 28 -40.83 -2.69 -1.48
N SER A 29 -40.79 -1.40 -1.75
CA SER A 29 -39.64 -0.51 -1.61
C SER A 29 -38.73 -0.90 -0.43
N LEU A 30 -37.45 -1.09 -0.71
CA LEU A 30 -36.43 -1.32 0.34
C LEU A 30 -36.55 -0.21 1.41
N VAL A 31 -36.59 -0.60 2.68
CA VAL A 31 -36.52 0.35 3.78
C VAL A 31 -35.24 1.16 3.64
N PRO A 32 -35.26 2.50 3.77
CA PRO A 32 -34.05 3.32 3.75
C PRO A 32 -32.99 2.75 4.72
N PHE A 33 -31.77 2.60 4.24
CA PHE A 33 -30.63 2.10 5.01
C PHE A 33 -29.46 3.07 4.81
N GLN A 34 -28.72 3.34 5.89
CA GLN A 34 -27.54 4.18 5.84
C GLN A 34 -26.31 3.34 5.54
N TYR A 35 -25.73 3.54 4.37
CA TYR A 35 -24.46 2.95 4.00
C TYR A 35 -23.33 3.88 4.41
N THR A 36 -22.20 3.28 4.79
CA THR A 36 -20.97 4.00 5.15
C THR A 36 -20.04 4.17 3.96
N ARG A 37 -20.29 3.40 2.89
CA ARG A 37 -19.44 3.41 1.68
C ARG A 37 -20.28 3.25 0.43
N ARG A 38 -19.77 3.87 -0.65
CA ARG A 38 -20.35 3.78 -2.00
C ARG A 38 -19.23 3.73 -3.03
N SER A 39 -19.33 2.85 -4.01
CA SER A 39 -18.39 2.79 -5.13
C SER A 39 -19.12 2.59 -6.45
N VAL A 40 -18.65 3.29 -7.48
CA VAL A 40 -19.04 3.06 -8.87
C VAL A 40 -18.02 2.09 -9.45
N LEU A 41 -18.49 0.93 -9.92
CA LEU A 41 -17.62 -0.15 -10.37
C LEU A 41 -17.30 -0.09 -11.87
N ASP A 42 -18.15 0.52 -12.68
CA ASP A 42 -17.91 0.70 -14.11
C ASP A 42 -17.76 2.18 -14.50
N GLN A 43 -16.96 2.44 -15.54
CA GLN A 43 -16.69 3.82 -16.00
C GLN A 43 -17.92 4.58 -16.51
N LYS A 44 -19.02 3.87 -16.81
CA LYS A 44 -20.28 4.48 -17.31
C LYS A 44 -21.29 4.75 -16.20
N GLY A 45 -20.94 4.45 -14.95
CA GLY A 45 -21.84 4.67 -13.81
C GLY A 45 -23.05 3.75 -13.73
N ARG A 46 -23.04 2.61 -14.46
CA ARG A 46 -24.16 1.68 -14.55
C ARG A 46 -24.20 0.66 -13.42
N TYR A 47 -23.07 0.39 -12.77
CA TYR A 47 -22.94 -0.54 -11.67
C TYR A 47 -22.47 0.21 -10.42
N VAL A 48 -23.35 0.36 -9.45
CA VAL A 48 -23.06 1.00 -8.16
C VAL A 48 -23.19 -0.04 -7.06
N VAL A 49 -22.20 -0.13 -6.19
CA VAL A 49 -22.28 -0.88 -4.96
C VAL A 49 -22.19 0.05 -3.77
N MET A 50 -23.02 -0.19 -2.77
CA MET A 50 -22.97 0.47 -1.47
C MET A 50 -22.84 -0.59 -0.40
N TRP A 51 -22.10 -0.29 0.69
CA TRP A 51 -21.99 -1.25 1.77
C TRP A 51 -21.87 -0.58 3.14
N ALA A 52 -22.12 -1.38 4.17
CA ALA A 52 -21.94 -1.00 5.56
C ALA A 52 -21.39 -2.21 6.34
N PRO A 53 -20.12 -2.13 6.81
CA PRO A 53 -19.55 -3.13 7.69
C PRO A 53 -20.26 -3.12 9.06
N ARG A 54 -20.51 -4.30 9.62
CA ARG A 54 -21.02 -4.54 10.96
C ARG A 54 -20.07 -5.48 11.70
N GLU A 55 -20.30 -5.70 12.98
CA GLU A 55 -19.42 -6.51 13.81
C GLU A 55 -19.23 -7.95 13.28
N LYS A 56 -20.31 -8.60 12.80
CA LYS A 56 -20.30 -10.00 12.37
C LYS A 56 -20.45 -10.21 10.88
N ASP A 57 -20.96 -9.22 10.17
CA ASP A 57 -21.28 -9.30 8.75
C ASP A 57 -21.16 -7.94 8.08
N ILE A 58 -21.37 -7.93 6.78
CA ILE A 58 -21.41 -6.72 5.96
C ILE A 58 -22.69 -6.71 5.11
N ILE A 59 -23.37 -5.58 5.09
CA ILE A 59 -24.52 -5.36 4.20
C ILE A 59 -24.05 -4.76 2.91
N PHE A 60 -24.47 -5.35 1.79
CA PHE A 60 -24.29 -4.82 0.45
C PHE A 60 -25.64 -4.43 -0.18
N GLU A 61 -25.64 -3.40 -0.98
CA GLU A 61 -26.68 -3.10 -1.95
C GLU A 61 -26.03 -2.83 -3.30
N VAL A 62 -26.47 -3.55 -4.32
CA VAL A 62 -26.06 -3.31 -5.71
C VAL A 62 -27.20 -2.66 -6.46
N GLN A 63 -26.90 -1.58 -7.19
CA GLN A 63 -27.83 -0.86 -8.06
C GLN A 63 -27.25 -0.87 -9.47
N VAL A 64 -27.90 -1.59 -10.38
CA VAL A 64 -27.33 -1.85 -11.70
C VAL A 64 -28.33 -1.46 -12.79
N ALA A 65 -27.86 -0.70 -13.78
CA ALA A 65 -28.66 -0.25 -14.92
C ALA A 65 -28.91 -1.39 -15.90
N THR A 66 -29.69 -2.39 -15.46
CA THR A 66 -30.12 -3.55 -16.22
C THR A 66 -31.50 -4.01 -15.76
N LYS A 67 -32.16 -4.86 -16.55
CA LYS A 67 -33.38 -5.57 -16.21
C LYS A 67 -33.19 -7.08 -16.13
N GLY A 68 -31.95 -7.54 -16.12
CA GLY A 68 -31.60 -8.92 -15.94
C GLY A 68 -30.75 -9.15 -14.67
N TYR A 69 -30.03 -10.26 -14.63
CA TYR A 69 -29.26 -10.61 -13.44
C TYR A 69 -28.06 -9.69 -13.20
N VAL A 70 -27.71 -9.58 -11.93
CA VAL A 70 -26.53 -8.87 -11.42
C VAL A 70 -25.67 -9.83 -10.62
N GLY A 71 -24.36 -9.76 -10.79
CA GLY A 71 -23.37 -10.52 -10.03
C GLY A 71 -22.36 -9.60 -9.37
N LEU A 72 -22.15 -9.79 -8.07
CA LEU A 72 -21.07 -9.22 -7.30
C LEU A 72 -20.24 -10.36 -6.75
N GLY A 73 -18.93 -10.36 -6.99
CA GLY A 73 -18.06 -11.42 -6.48
C GLY A 73 -16.84 -10.87 -5.78
N PHE A 74 -16.26 -11.72 -4.95
CA PHE A 74 -15.03 -11.48 -4.20
C PHE A 74 -13.93 -12.34 -4.81
N SER A 75 -12.80 -11.76 -5.17
CA SER A 75 -11.73 -12.45 -5.88
C SER A 75 -10.37 -12.09 -5.32
N SER A 76 -9.49 -13.08 -5.14
CA SER A 76 -8.11 -12.85 -4.73
C SER A 76 -7.23 -12.34 -5.88
N ASN A 77 -7.58 -12.73 -7.13
CA ASN A 77 -6.78 -12.41 -8.32
C ASN A 77 -7.43 -11.41 -9.28
N GLY A 78 -8.64 -10.91 -8.96
CA GLY A 78 -9.41 -9.99 -9.80
C GLY A 78 -10.11 -10.65 -11.00
N GLY A 79 -10.03 -11.98 -11.14
CA GLY A 79 -10.67 -12.77 -12.17
C GLY A 79 -11.80 -13.64 -11.62
N MET A 80 -12.57 -14.22 -12.55
CA MET A 80 -13.72 -15.07 -12.21
C MET A 80 -13.30 -16.41 -11.60
N LYS A 81 -12.19 -17.01 -12.08
CA LYS A 81 -11.75 -18.34 -11.60
C LYS A 81 -11.34 -18.26 -10.12
N GLY A 82 -11.93 -19.10 -9.29
CA GLY A 82 -11.70 -19.14 -7.85
C GLY A 82 -12.37 -17.98 -7.09
N ALA A 83 -13.31 -17.27 -7.72
CA ALA A 83 -14.06 -16.21 -7.06
C ALA A 83 -15.31 -16.76 -6.37
N ASP A 84 -15.62 -16.21 -5.21
CA ASP A 84 -16.86 -16.31 -4.46
C ASP A 84 -17.84 -15.29 -5.04
N ILE A 85 -19.05 -15.70 -5.46
CA ILE A 85 -19.95 -14.88 -6.28
C ILE A 85 -21.37 -14.91 -5.76
N VAL A 86 -21.88 -13.73 -5.44
CA VAL A 86 -23.30 -13.50 -5.15
C VAL A 86 -24.01 -13.11 -6.43
N LEU A 87 -25.00 -13.89 -6.83
CA LEU A 87 -25.82 -13.65 -8.02
C LEU A 87 -27.25 -13.35 -7.65
N GLY A 88 -27.81 -12.22 -8.13
CA GLY A 88 -29.18 -11.82 -7.86
C GLY A 88 -29.95 -11.36 -9.11
N TRP A 89 -31.27 -11.52 -9.11
CA TRP A 89 -32.18 -10.99 -10.13
C TRP A 89 -33.60 -10.83 -9.57
N VAL A 90 -34.44 -10.13 -10.32
CA VAL A 90 -35.85 -9.92 -10.00
C VAL A 90 -36.67 -10.30 -11.20
N ASP A 91 -37.52 -11.32 -11.08
CA ASP A 91 -38.33 -11.80 -12.20
C ASP A 91 -39.50 -10.87 -12.53
N ASP A 92 -40.22 -11.17 -13.63
CA ASP A 92 -41.37 -10.39 -14.10
C ASP A 92 -42.53 -10.34 -13.08
N SER A 93 -42.57 -11.23 -12.09
CA SER A 93 -43.55 -11.22 -11.00
C SER A 93 -43.15 -10.29 -9.83
N GLY A 94 -41.92 -9.78 -9.86
CA GLY A 94 -41.32 -8.99 -8.78
C GLY A 94 -40.67 -9.83 -7.69
N LYS A 95 -40.54 -11.16 -7.87
CA LYS A 95 -39.86 -12.02 -6.92
C LYS A 95 -38.35 -11.85 -7.06
N VAL A 96 -37.69 -11.63 -5.91
CA VAL A 96 -36.23 -11.48 -5.82
C VAL A 96 -35.59 -12.84 -5.58
N PHE A 97 -34.54 -13.12 -6.33
CA PHE A 97 -33.69 -14.30 -6.19
C PHE A 97 -32.28 -13.87 -5.79
N LEU A 98 -31.63 -14.67 -4.94
CA LEU A 98 -30.24 -14.48 -4.53
C LEU A 98 -29.62 -15.85 -4.35
N HIS A 99 -28.45 -16.07 -4.95
CA HIS A 99 -27.71 -17.32 -4.81
C HIS A 99 -26.26 -17.02 -4.44
N ASP A 100 -25.75 -17.83 -3.52
CA ASP A 100 -24.34 -17.95 -3.21
C ASP A 100 -23.72 -18.97 -4.15
N ARG A 101 -22.59 -18.61 -4.80
CA ARG A 101 -21.97 -19.38 -5.87
C ARG A 101 -20.47 -19.21 -5.88
N HIS A 102 -19.75 -20.20 -6.40
CA HIS A 102 -18.33 -20.07 -6.68
C HIS A 102 -17.99 -20.39 -8.13
N ALA A 103 -16.87 -19.86 -8.61
CA ALA A 103 -16.43 -20.05 -9.98
C ALA A 103 -15.21 -20.95 -10.07
N THR A 104 -15.38 -22.15 -10.63
CA THR A 104 -14.27 -23.09 -10.91
C THR A 104 -13.50 -22.74 -12.19
N GLY A 105 -14.09 -21.88 -13.04
CA GLY A 105 -13.52 -21.47 -14.33
C GLY A 105 -14.39 -20.44 -15.05
N TYR A 106 -14.25 -20.33 -16.36
CA TYR A 106 -15.05 -19.41 -17.19
C TYR A 106 -16.34 -20.09 -17.68
N ALA A 107 -17.18 -20.49 -16.75
CA ALA A 107 -18.47 -21.15 -16.99
C ALA A 107 -19.55 -20.53 -16.10
N VAL A 108 -20.77 -21.05 -16.12
CA VAL A 108 -21.80 -20.69 -15.14
C VAL A 108 -21.29 -21.03 -13.74
N PRO A 109 -21.27 -20.08 -12.79
CA PRO A 109 -20.80 -20.36 -11.44
C PRO A 109 -21.65 -21.45 -10.77
N VAL A 110 -21.00 -22.36 -10.05
CA VAL A 110 -21.64 -23.44 -9.31
C VAL A 110 -22.40 -22.87 -8.11
N ILE A 111 -23.56 -23.40 -7.81
CA ILE A 111 -24.31 -23.05 -6.59
C ILE A 111 -23.63 -23.76 -5.42
N ASP A 112 -23.38 -23.02 -4.33
CA ASP A 112 -22.74 -23.56 -3.15
C ASP A 112 -23.69 -24.42 -2.34
N GLU A 113 -23.16 -25.47 -1.72
CA GLU A 113 -23.95 -26.33 -0.82
C GLU A 113 -24.43 -25.54 0.40
N SER A 114 -23.59 -24.64 0.95
CA SER A 114 -23.97 -23.65 1.94
C SER A 114 -24.38 -22.36 1.25
N GLN A 115 -25.43 -21.73 1.72
CA GLN A 115 -25.90 -20.44 1.20
C GLN A 115 -25.71 -19.40 2.30
N ASP A 116 -24.51 -18.83 2.33
CA ASP A 116 -24.02 -17.97 3.43
C ASP A 116 -24.42 -16.51 3.25
N VAL A 117 -25.11 -16.16 2.17
CA VAL A 117 -25.66 -14.83 1.92
C VAL A 117 -27.14 -14.78 2.27
N THR A 118 -27.55 -13.72 2.94
CA THR A 118 -28.95 -13.51 3.35
C THR A 118 -29.58 -12.39 2.53
N LEU A 119 -30.64 -12.69 1.78
CA LEU A 119 -31.42 -11.68 1.06
C LEU A 119 -32.15 -10.74 2.05
N LEU A 120 -31.89 -9.45 1.93
CA LEU A 120 -32.56 -8.39 2.73
C LEU A 120 -33.65 -7.67 1.93
N GLY A 121 -33.72 -7.89 0.62
CA GLY A 121 -34.74 -7.37 -0.28
C GLY A 121 -34.18 -6.95 -1.63
N GLY A 122 -35.07 -6.56 -2.51
CA GLY A 122 -34.69 -6.06 -3.83
C GLY A 122 -35.92 -5.66 -4.62
N TYR A 123 -35.70 -4.98 -5.73
CA TYR A 123 -36.73 -4.61 -6.68
C TYR A 123 -36.14 -4.36 -8.06
N GLN A 124 -36.99 -4.39 -9.06
CA GLN A 124 -36.66 -3.94 -10.41
C GLN A 124 -37.61 -2.82 -10.82
N ASN A 125 -37.08 -1.77 -11.42
CA ASN A 125 -37.86 -0.73 -12.06
C ASN A 125 -37.61 -0.69 -13.58
N ASP A 126 -38.05 0.36 -14.26
CA ASP A 126 -37.92 0.45 -15.71
C ASP A 126 -36.47 0.46 -16.21
N THR A 127 -35.51 0.79 -15.36
CA THR A 127 -34.10 1.02 -15.73
C THR A 127 -33.09 0.21 -14.93
N HIS A 128 -33.42 -0.21 -13.69
CA HIS A 128 -32.45 -0.79 -12.76
C HIS A 128 -33.00 -2.02 -12.05
N THR A 129 -32.12 -2.98 -11.83
CA THR A 129 -32.25 -4.05 -10.84
C THR A 129 -31.46 -3.66 -9.58
N VAL A 130 -32.12 -3.75 -8.41
CA VAL A 130 -31.55 -3.43 -7.11
C VAL A 130 -31.70 -4.64 -6.20
N VAL A 131 -30.60 -5.09 -5.60
CA VAL A 131 -30.59 -6.23 -4.67
C VAL A 131 -29.77 -5.85 -3.44
N ARG A 132 -30.34 -6.11 -2.25
CA ARG A 132 -29.69 -5.90 -0.94
C ARG A 132 -29.54 -7.24 -0.24
N PHE A 133 -28.34 -7.50 0.26
CA PHE A 133 -28.04 -8.73 1.00
C PHE A 133 -27.03 -8.48 2.10
N SER A 134 -26.90 -9.42 3.05
CA SER A 134 -25.80 -9.47 4.01
C SER A 134 -24.98 -10.72 3.81
N ARG A 135 -23.68 -10.64 4.12
CA ARG A 135 -22.72 -11.73 4.12
C ARG A 135 -21.87 -11.69 5.40
N PRO A 136 -21.69 -12.81 6.11
CA PRO A 136 -20.74 -12.87 7.22
C PRO A 136 -19.30 -12.56 6.78
N TRP A 137 -18.48 -12.04 7.68
CA TRP A 137 -17.04 -11.90 7.43
C TRP A 137 -16.36 -13.26 7.22
N THR A 138 -16.79 -14.25 8.01
CA THR A 138 -16.32 -15.65 7.92
C THR A 138 -17.53 -16.54 7.74
N THR A 139 -17.59 -17.29 6.65
CA THR A 139 -18.69 -18.20 6.31
C THR A 139 -18.42 -19.63 6.77
N CYS A 140 -17.16 -19.97 7.05
CA CYS A 140 -16.67 -21.31 7.33
C CYS A 140 -16.75 -22.31 6.15
N ASP A 141 -17.28 -21.89 5.02
CA ASP A 141 -17.15 -22.61 3.74
C ASP A 141 -15.80 -22.24 3.08
N THR A 142 -14.72 -22.90 3.51
CA THR A 142 -13.36 -22.65 3.01
C THR A 142 -13.11 -23.17 1.60
N LEU A 143 -14.03 -23.96 1.03
CA LEU A 143 -13.90 -24.55 -0.30
C LEU A 143 -14.48 -23.64 -1.39
N SER A 144 -15.57 -22.97 -1.09
CA SER A 144 -16.35 -22.18 -2.06
C SER A 144 -16.16 -20.67 -1.83
N ASP A 145 -16.00 -20.24 -0.58
CA ASP A 145 -16.02 -18.86 -0.16
C ASP A 145 -14.63 -18.28 0.11
N LEU A 146 -14.50 -16.98 -0.16
CA LEU A 146 -13.37 -16.19 0.30
C LEU A 146 -13.67 -15.60 1.69
N GLN A 147 -12.73 -15.80 2.61
CA GLN A 147 -12.78 -15.11 3.88
C GLN A 147 -12.54 -13.60 3.67
N LEU A 148 -13.50 -12.77 4.10
CA LEU A 148 -13.37 -11.33 4.06
C LEU A 148 -12.71 -10.83 5.35
N ALA A 149 -11.68 -10.01 5.19
CA ALA A 149 -10.91 -9.45 6.31
C ALA A 149 -10.61 -7.96 6.04
N ASP A 150 -9.86 -7.32 6.94
CA ASP A 150 -9.36 -5.96 6.73
C ASP A 150 -8.15 -5.97 5.77
N GLU A 151 -8.41 -6.43 4.57
CA GLU A 151 -7.43 -6.58 3.48
C GLU A 151 -8.04 -6.06 2.18
N THR A 152 -7.22 -5.86 1.16
CA THR A 152 -7.72 -5.51 -0.17
C THR A 152 -8.60 -6.63 -0.71
N VAL A 153 -9.81 -6.28 -1.12
CA VAL A 153 -10.76 -7.17 -1.78
C VAL A 153 -10.93 -6.72 -3.22
N LYS A 154 -10.69 -7.63 -4.16
CA LYS A 154 -10.96 -7.35 -5.58
C LYS A 154 -12.41 -7.72 -5.87
N LEU A 155 -13.30 -6.71 -5.84
CA LEU A 155 -14.69 -6.87 -6.26
C LEU A 155 -14.73 -7.12 -7.74
N ILE A 156 -15.19 -8.29 -8.15
CA ILE A 156 -15.58 -8.56 -9.55
C ILE A 156 -17.07 -8.31 -9.70
N TRP A 157 -17.46 -7.76 -10.83
CA TRP A 157 -18.86 -7.47 -11.12
C TRP A 157 -19.23 -7.89 -12.53
N ALA A 158 -20.47 -8.30 -12.69
CA ALA A 158 -21.02 -8.63 -13.99
C ALA A 158 -22.54 -8.40 -14.00
N PHE A 159 -23.11 -8.16 -15.18
CA PHE A 159 -24.56 -8.15 -15.36
C PHE A 159 -24.97 -8.57 -16.79
N SER A 160 -26.22 -8.98 -16.93
CA SER A 160 -26.86 -9.32 -18.19
C SER A 160 -28.13 -8.48 -18.35
N SER A 161 -28.61 -8.33 -19.58
CA SER A 161 -29.91 -7.73 -19.86
C SER A 161 -31.09 -8.71 -19.71
N GLU A 162 -30.82 -10.00 -19.45
CA GLU A 162 -31.82 -11.05 -19.32
C GLU A 162 -31.63 -11.79 -18.00
N ASP A 163 -32.74 -12.21 -17.40
CA ASP A 163 -32.74 -13.08 -16.23
C ASP A 163 -32.28 -14.50 -16.58
N PRO A 164 -31.82 -15.28 -15.60
CA PRO A 164 -31.64 -16.71 -15.76
C PRO A 164 -32.97 -17.40 -16.08
N LYS A 165 -32.95 -18.39 -16.97
CA LYS A 165 -34.13 -19.18 -17.25
C LYS A 165 -34.48 -20.16 -16.12
N ASP A 166 -33.45 -20.61 -15.44
CA ASP A 166 -33.47 -21.47 -14.24
C ASP A 166 -32.12 -21.30 -13.50
N GLU A 167 -31.98 -21.95 -12.36
CA GLU A 167 -30.78 -21.83 -11.51
C GLU A 167 -29.47 -22.26 -12.19
N MET A 168 -29.55 -23.11 -13.23
CA MET A 168 -28.40 -23.66 -13.95
C MET A 168 -28.23 -23.07 -15.34
N THR A 169 -29.25 -22.40 -15.88
CA THR A 169 -29.28 -21.93 -17.25
C THR A 169 -29.34 -20.40 -17.32
N MET A 170 -28.20 -19.80 -17.52
CA MET A 170 -28.07 -18.35 -17.69
C MET A 170 -27.21 -18.00 -18.90
N LYS A 171 -27.49 -16.86 -19.51
CA LYS A 171 -26.63 -16.32 -20.57
C LYS A 171 -25.36 -15.75 -19.94
N LYS A 172 -24.26 -15.80 -20.71
CA LYS A 172 -23.06 -15.06 -20.32
C LYS A 172 -23.37 -13.59 -20.15
N HIS A 173 -22.83 -12.99 -19.09
CA HIS A 173 -22.90 -11.54 -18.83
C HIS A 173 -22.49 -10.71 -20.08
N SER A 174 -23.15 -9.59 -20.28
CA SER A 174 -22.84 -8.63 -21.34
C SER A 174 -21.70 -7.71 -20.97
N GLU A 175 -21.59 -7.38 -19.68
CA GLU A 175 -20.59 -6.46 -19.13
C GLU A 175 -20.00 -7.07 -17.87
N ARG A 176 -18.75 -6.74 -17.61
CA ARG A 176 -18.02 -7.19 -16.42
C ARG A 176 -16.82 -6.29 -16.15
N GLY A 177 -16.28 -6.38 -14.96
CA GLY A 177 -15.04 -5.73 -14.57
C GLY A 177 -14.59 -6.11 -13.17
N THR A 178 -13.54 -5.46 -12.73
CA THR A 178 -12.99 -5.61 -11.39
C THR A 178 -12.64 -4.25 -10.80
N LYS A 179 -12.72 -4.12 -9.47
CA LYS A 179 -12.26 -2.96 -8.72
C LYS A 179 -11.81 -3.38 -7.33
N SER A 180 -10.63 -2.95 -6.93
CA SER A 180 -10.10 -3.19 -5.59
C SER A 180 -10.69 -2.19 -4.61
N VAL A 181 -11.01 -2.66 -3.40
CA VAL A 181 -11.58 -1.87 -2.30
C VAL A 181 -11.10 -2.39 -0.95
N LEU A 182 -11.18 -1.54 0.08
CA LEU A 182 -11.11 -1.93 1.49
C LEU A 182 -12.52 -1.88 2.07
N LEU A 183 -13.05 -3.04 2.47
CA LEU A 183 -14.44 -3.14 2.92
C LEU A 183 -14.65 -2.56 4.32
N GLN A 184 -13.63 -2.62 5.18
CA GLN A 184 -13.72 -2.16 6.58
C GLN A 184 -13.31 -0.71 6.79
N SER A 185 -12.61 -0.08 5.83
CA SER A 185 -12.17 1.30 5.96
C SER A 185 -13.35 2.26 6.11
N PRO A 186 -13.34 3.14 7.12
CA PRO A 186 -14.39 4.16 7.27
C PRO A 186 -14.32 5.17 6.12
N GLU A 187 -15.45 5.81 5.83
CA GLU A 187 -15.47 6.95 4.93
C GLU A 187 -14.72 8.14 5.56
N LEU A 188 -13.82 8.75 4.80
CA LEU A 188 -13.11 9.95 5.26
C LEU A 188 -13.97 11.18 5.02
N VAL A 189 -14.30 11.88 6.09
CA VAL A 189 -15.05 13.16 6.02
C VAL A 189 -14.08 14.29 6.29
N PHE A 190 -13.59 14.90 5.23
CA PHE A 190 -12.64 16.02 5.33
C PHE A 190 -13.34 17.30 5.78
N PRO A 191 -12.73 18.06 6.71
CA PRO A 191 -13.25 19.38 7.07
C PRO A 191 -13.10 20.35 5.89
N THR A 192 -14.10 21.21 5.72
CA THR A 192 -14.03 22.31 4.74
C THR A 192 -12.96 23.32 5.15
N PRO A 193 -12.21 23.90 4.19
CA PRO A 193 -11.24 24.96 4.49
C PRO A 193 -11.95 26.29 4.87
N GLU A 194 -12.47 26.35 6.10
CA GLU A 194 -13.17 27.49 6.66
C GLU A 194 -12.75 27.73 8.12
N GLY A 195 -12.77 28.96 8.56
CA GLY A 195 -12.42 29.31 9.94
C GLY A 195 -10.97 28.97 10.30
N ASP A 196 -10.78 28.02 11.21
CA ASP A 196 -9.47 27.57 11.67
C ASP A 196 -8.77 26.59 10.71
N VAL A 197 -9.51 26.00 9.77
CA VAL A 197 -8.95 25.07 8.78
C VAL A 197 -8.56 25.84 7.52
N LYS A 198 -7.30 25.73 7.15
CA LYS A 198 -6.71 26.36 5.97
C LYS A 198 -6.29 25.27 4.96
N ALA A 199 -6.11 25.65 3.71
CA ALA A 199 -5.65 24.78 2.64
C ALA A 199 -4.36 25.29 2.02
N TRP A 200 -3.48 24.33 1.68
CA TRP A 200 -2.25 24.56 0.94
C TRP A 200 -2.16 23.58 -0.23
N ASP A 201 -2.31 24.12 -1.44
CA ASP A 201 -2.35 23.30 -2.66
C ASP A 201 -0.95 23.12 -3.24
N LEU A 202 -0.55 21.88 -3.41
CA LEU A 202 0.73 21.43 -3.96
C LEU A 202 0.52 20.92 -5.40
N LEU A 203 0.07 21.79 -6.29
CA LEU A 203 -0.22 21.43 -7.68
C LEU A 203 1.04 21.39 -8.55
N SER A 204 1.00 20.63 -9.63
CA SER A 204 2.02 20.61 -10.68
C SER A 204 1.83 21.77 -11.66
N PRO A 205 2.92 22.36 -12.18
CA PRO A 205 2.83 23.50 -13.07
C PRO A 205 2.66 23.09 -14.55
N ASN A 206 1.60 22.32 -14.90
CA ASN A 206 1.36 21.79 -16.24
C ASN A 206 2.56 20.99 -16.79
N VAL A 207 2.82 19.83 -16.16
CA VAL A 207 3.88 18.91 -16.59
C VAL A 207 3.47 18.20 -17.87
N SER A 208 4.27 18.33 -18.93
CA SER A 208 4.08 17.57 -20.15
C SER A 208 4.77 16.22 -20.04
N LEU A 209 4.01 15.13 -20.16
CA LEU A 209 4.56 13.78 -20.14
C LEU A 209 5.25 13.49 -21.48
N PRO A 210 6.48 12.96 -21.46
CA PRO A 210 7.16 12.53 -22.67
C PRO A 210 6.46 11.33 -23.32
N ASN A 211 6.52 11.25 -24.62
CA ASN A 211 5.95 10.14 -25.40
C ASN A 211 7.00 9.10 -25.82
N ASP A 212 8.20 9.18 -25.28
CA ASP A 212 9.32 8.25 -25.47
C ASP A 212 9.75 7.56 -24.16
N LEU A 213 9.11 7.92 -23.03
CA LEU A 213 9.32 7.30 -21.72
C LEU A 213 8.01 6.70 -21.19
N PRO A 214 7.99 5.42 -20.81
CA PRO A 214 6.80 4.78 -20.23
C PRO A 214 6.51 5.24 -18.80
N THR A 215 7.48 5.85 -18.11
CA THR A 215 7.40 6.32 -16.73
C THR A 215 8.17 7.62 -16.55
N LEU A 216 7.65 8.53 -15.73
CA LEU A 216 8.30 9.80 -15.41
C LEU A 216 8.13 10.12 -13.93
N TYR A 217 9.24 10.37 -13.24
CA TYR A 217 9.25 10.97 -11.91
C TYR A 217 9.55 12.47 -12.05
N TRP A 218 8.66 13.32 -11.53
CA TRP A 218 8.79 14.77 -11.63
C TRP A 218 8.86 15.40 -10.25
N CYS A 219 9.97 16.07 -9.95
CA CYS A 219 10.26 16.71 -8.69
C CYS A 219 10.16 18.22 -8.77
N SER A 220 9.58 18.86 -7.75
CA SER A 220 9.56 20.31 -7.59
C SER A 220 9.65 20.70 -6.11
N VAL A 221 10.37 21.81 -5.83
CA VAL A 221 10.47 22.33 -4.46
C VAL A 221 9.32 23.29 -4.19
N VAL A 222 8.65 23.07 -3.07
CA VAL A 222 7.58 23.93 -2.59
C VAL A 222 7.93 24.45 -1.19
N LYS A 223 7.35 25.59 -0.83
CA LYS A 223 7.52 26.23 0.47
C LYS A 223 6.16 26.35 1.15
N ILE A 224 6.15 26.19 2.47
CA ILE A 224 4.92 26.41 3.24
C ILE A 224 4.40 27.83 3.04
N PRO A 225 3.07 28.04 3.15
CA PRO A 225 2.51 29.39 3.17
C PRO A 225 3.04 30.17 4.39
N PRO A 226 2.97 31.51 4.36
CA PRO A 226 3.27 32.31 5.54
C PRO A 226 2.34 31.90 6.71
N LEU A 227 2.95 31.59 7.85
CA LEU A 227 2.25 31.18 9.07
C LEU A 227 2.21 32.35 10.07
N ALA A 228 1.08 32.51 10.77
CA ALA A 228 0.95 33.52 11.83
C ALA A 228 1.34 32.96 13.20
N SER A 229 1.25 31.63 13.38
CA SER A 229 1.60 30.90 14.62
C SER A 229 2.03 29.48 14.31
N LYS A 230 2.25 28.64 15.33
CA LYS A 230 2.49 27.21 15.14
C LYS A 230 1.35 26.62 14.31
N ALA A 231 1.70 25.99 13.21
CA ALA A 231 0.75 25.32 12.32
C ALA A 231 1.04 23.83 12.20
N GLN A 232 -0.02 23.07 12.03
CA GLN A 232 0.06 21.62 11.86
C GLN A 232 -0.85 21.19 10.72
N ALA A 233 -0.32 20.36 9.80
CA ALA A 233 -1.13 19.68 8.82
C ALA A 233 -2.02 18.65 9.52
N ILE A 234 -3.29 18.58 9.09
CA ILE A 234 -4.34 17.77 9.72
C ILE A 234 -4.98 16.77 8.76
N GLY A 235 -4.62 16.84 7.49
CA GLY A 235 -5.08 15.91 6.47
C GLY A 235 -4.55 16.27 5.10
N VAL A 236 -4.67 15.34 4.17
CA VAL A 236 -4.23 15.47 2.78
C VAL A 236 -5.32 14.96 1.85
N ILE A 237 -5.65 15.74 0.83
CA ILE A 237 -6.67 15.40 -0.17
C ILE A 237 -6.00 15.35 -1.54
N PRO A 238 -6.15 14.26 -2.32
CA PRO A 238 -5.66 14.23 -3.70
C PRO A 238 -6.46 15.18 -4.59
N LEU A 239 -5.75 15.95 -5.39
CA LEU A 239 -6.30 16.81 -6.43
C LEU A 239 -5.84 16.30 -7.79
N ILE A 240 -6.43 15.20 -8.25
CA ILE A 240 -6.05 14.55 -9.50
C ILE A 240 -6.96 15.02 -10.63
N GLU A 241 -6.38 15.48 -11.74
CA GLU A 241 -7.16 15.85 -12.93
C GLU A 241 -7.87 14.60 -13.49
N GLU A 242 -9.19 14.65 -13.62
CA GLU A 242 -10.03 13.53 -14.05
C GLU A 242 -9.55 12.89 -15.37
N LYS A 243 -9.10 13.73 -16.33
CA LYS A 243 -8.55 13.26 -17.61
C LYS A 243 -7.24 12.49 -17.50
N ASN A 244 -6.49 12.69 -16.40
CA ASN A 244 -5.14 12.15 -16.17
C ASN A 244 -5.10 11.09 -15.06
N VAL A 245 -6.23 10.71 -14.47
CA VAL A 245 -6.30 9.76 -13.34
C VAL A 245 -5.57 8.42 -13.62
N GLN A 246 -5.51 8.00 -14.88
CA GLN A 246 -4.81 6.79 -15.31
C GLN A 246 -3.30 6.97 -15.47
N HIS A 247 -2.81 8.21 -15.42
CA HIS A 247 -1.41 8.56 -15.61
C HIS A 247 -0.71 9.01 -14.33
N VAL A 248 -1.44 9.40 -13.29
CA VAL A 248 -0.88 9.79 -11.99
C VAL A 248 -0.90 8.58 -11.08
N HIS A 249 0.29 7.98 -10.82
CA HIS A 249 0.39 6.73 -10.06
C HIS A 249 0.52 6.96 -8.56
N HIS A 250 1.48 7.79 -8.13
CA HIS A 250 1.59 8.21 -6.73
C HIS A 250 2.23 9.60 -6.61
N ILE A 251 2.03 10.21 -5.44
CA ILE A 251 2.59 11.50 -5.07
C ILE A 251 3.25 11.35 -3.69
N LEU A 252 4.53 11.71 -3.59
CA LEU A 252 5.26 11.78 -2.35
C LEU A 252 5.71 13.22 -2.09
N VAL A 253 5.63 13.64 -0.84
CA VAL A 253 6.11 14.95 -0.43
C VAL A 253 7.09 14.76 0.73
N TYR A 254 8.33 15.17 0.50
CA TYR A 254 9.43 14.97 1.43
C TYR A 254 9.75 16.25 2.19
N GLU A 255 9.94 16.17 3.49
CA GLU A 255 10.53 17.26 4.29
C GLU A 255 11.97 17.51 3.87
N CYS A 256 12.35 18.78 3.73
CA CYS A 256 13.72 19.19 3.43
C CYS A 256 14.37 19.78 4.67
N HIS A 257 15.42 19.15 5.16
CA HIS A 257 16.24 19.65 6.27
C HIS A 257 17.44 20.42 5.71
N VAL A 258 17.19 21.68 5.35
CA VAL A 258 18.16 22.54 4.68
C VAL A 258 19.10 23.18 5.71
N PRO A 259 20.44 22.90 5.67
CA PRO A 259 21.36 23.52 6.62
C PRO A 259 21.48 25.02 6.38
N GLU A 260 21.80 25.81 7.44
CA GLU A 260 21.95 27.25 7.32
C GLU A 260 22.95 27.70 6.24
N SER A 261 23.99 26.89 6.01
CA SER A 261 24.98 27.13 4.95
C SER A 261 24.39 27.05 3.53
N ALA A 262 23.21 26.44 3.36
CA ALA A 262 22.52 26.23 2.09
C ALA A 262 21.33 27.20 1.90
N ARG A 263 21.38 28.42 2.45
CA ARG A 263 20.33 29.46 2.31
C ARG A 263 19.89 29.74 0.86
N HIS A 264 20.73 29.45 -0.13
CA HIS A 264 20.40 29.55 -1.55
C HIS A 264 19.33 28.53 -2.01
N PHE A 265 18.85 27.64 -1.15
CA PHE A 265 17.81 26.64 -1.46
C PHE A 265 16.50 27.31 -1.91
N GLU A 266 16.19 28.51 -1.39
CA GLU A 266 15.03 29.34 -1.77
C GLU A 266 14.88 29.53 -3.28
N LYS A 267 15.99 29.54 -4.05
CA LYS A 267 15.97 29.71 -5.51
C LYS A 267 15.20 28.61 -6.27
N TRP A 268 14.97 27.47 -5.62
CA TRP A 268 14.25 26.35 -6.22
C TRP A 268 12.73 26.45 -6.05
N VAL A 269 12.28 27.34 -5.15
CA VAL A 269 10.84 27.58 -4.93
C VAL A 269 10.25 28.30 -6.15
N GLY A 270 9.13 27.75 -6.67
CA GLY A 270 8.45 28.30 -7.85
C GLY A 270 9.11 27.96 -9.20
N VAL A 271 10.19 27.17 -9.20
CA VAL A 271 10.70 26.56 -10.42
C VAL A 271 9.74 25.45 -10.87
N PRO A 272 9.43 25.30 -12.17
CA PRO A 272 8.48 24.28 -12.66
C PRO A 272 8.79 22.85 -12.24
N GLY A 273 10.03 22.56 -11.90
CA GLY A 273 10.50 21.24 -11.51
C GLY A 273 11.44 20.62 -12.55
N LEU A 274 11.91 19.44 -12.23
CA LEU A 274 12.86 18.66 -13.04
C LEU A 274 12.52 17.18 -12.90
N GLN A 275 13.01 16.37 -13.82
CA GLN A 275 12.97 14.92 -13.65
C GLN A 275 13.75 14.53 -12.40
N CYS A 276 13.09 13.80 -11.49
CA CYS A 276 13.74 13.26 -10.30
C CYS A 276 14.80 12.22 -10.70
N TYR A 277 15.83 12.07 -9.88
CA TYR A 277 16.88 11.08 -10.05
C TYR A 277 17.64 11.19 -11.38
N GLY A 278 17.40 12.27 -12.13
CA GLY A 278 18.11 12.56 -13.37
C GLY A 278 19.42 13.34 -13.13
N PRO A 279 20.32 13.41 -14.13
CA PRO A 279 21.62 14.07 -13.98
C PRO A 279 21.52 15.58 -13.73
N ASN A 280 20.38 16.18 -14.04
CA ASN A 280 20.11 17.60 -13.83
C ASN A 280 19.46 17.89 -12.46
N MET A 281 19.16 16.87 -11.67
CA MET A 281 18.62 17.06 -10.32
C MET A 281 19.68 17.72 -9.42
N PRO A 282 19.35 18.86 -8.78
CA PRO A 282 20.31 19.54 -7.92
C PRO A 282 20.71 18.69 -6.70
N VAL A 283 22.01 18.60 -6.44
CA VAL A 283 22.51 17.87 -5.24
C VAL A 283 21.86 18.37 -3.95
N SER A 284 21.54 19.67 -3.84
CA SER A 284 20.86 20.21 -2.66
C SER A 284 19.46 19.62 -2.41
N TRP A 285 18.83 18.97 -3.40
CA TRP A 285 17.53 18.28 -3.20
C TRP A 285 17.68 17.00 -2.38
N THR A 286 18.90 16.48 -2.20
CA THR A 286 19.17 15.38 -1.25
C THR A 286 18.92 15.76 0.23
N TYR A 287 18.77 17.04 0.55
CA TYR A 287 18.30 17.47 1.87
C TYR A 287 16.83 17.09 2.13
N CYS A 288 16.10 16.65 1.11
CA CYS A 288 14.69 16.29 1.17
C CYS A 288 14.55 14.76 1.15
N GLY A 289 14.75 14.10 2.29
CA GLY A 289 14.83 12.64 2.34
C GLY A 289 13.76 11.95 3.19
N THR A 290 12.87 12.70 3.85
CA THR A 290 11.85 12.13 4.75
C THR A 290 10.46 12.35 4.15
N PRO A 291 9.79 11.31 3.61
CA PRO A 291 8.41 11.43 3.13
C PRO A 291 7.47 11.71 4.31
N VAL A 292 6.53 12.63 4.12
CA VAL A 292 5.57 13.04 5.16
C VAL A 292 4.13 13.12 4.67
N PHE A 293 3.89 13.36 3.38
CA PHE A 293 2.59 13.18 2.75
C PHE A 293 2.75 12.20 1.61
N THR A 294 1.89 11.22 1.58
CA THR A 294 1.94 10.13 0.62
C THR A 294 0.55 9.90 0.05
N TRP A 295 0.47 9.69 -1.24
CA TRP A 295 -0.77 9.28 -1.90
C TRP A 295 -0.44 8.29 -3.01
N GLY A 296 -1.21 7.22 -3.10
CA GLY A 296 -1.15 6.25 -4.20
C GLY A 296 -2.49 6.14 -4.91
N ILE A 297 -2.45 5.62 -6.13
CA ILE A 297 -3.63 5.41 -6.96
C ILE A 297 -4.70 4.61 -6.20
N GLY A 298 -5.96 5.10 -6.25
CA GLY A 298 -7.07 4.53 -5.50
C GLY A 298 -7.25 5.10 -4.09
N GLY A 299 -6.26 5.82 -3.54
CA GLY A 299 -6.34 6.46 -2.24
C GLY A 299 -7.30 7.66 -2.22
N GLU A 300 -8.06 7.80 -1.14
CA GLU A 300 -8.99 8.92 -0.91
C GLU A 300 -8.32 10.12 -0.25
N GLY A 301 -7.10 9.95 0.24
CA GLY A 301 -6.35 10.90 1.06
C GLY A 301 -6.23 10.44 2.50
N ASP A 302 -5.68 11.30 3.37
CA ASP A 302 -5.40 11.00 4.76
C ASP A 302 -6.03 12.06 5.66
N LEU A 303 -6.60 11.62 6.79
CA LEU A 303 -7.15 12.52 7.81
C LEU A 303 -6.61 12.13 9.18
N TYR A 304 -5.94 13.09 9.84
CA TYR A 304 -5.29 12.84 11.13
C TYR A 304 -6.29 12.89 12.29
N PRO A 305 -6.05 12.12 13.36
CA PRO A 305 -6.87 12.20 14.57
C PRO A 305 -6.99 13.66 15.09
N GLU A 306 -8.10 14.00 15.73
CA GLU A 306 -8.42 15.38 16.14
C GLU A 306 -7.34 16.03 17.00
N ASN A 307 -6.62 15.25 17.80
CA ASN A 307 -5.56 15.74 18.69
C ASN A 307 -4.15 15.63 18.10
N VAL A 308 -4.00 15.27 16.81
CA VAL A 308 -2.71 15.01 16.15
C VAL A 308 -2.58 15.89 14.90
N GLY A 309 -1.38 16.46 14.66
CA GLY A 309 -1.07 17.14 13.42
C GLY A 309 0.42 17.10 13.08
N LEU A 310 0.77 17.12 11.80
CA LEU A 310 2.17 17.17 11.35
C LEU A 310 2.65 18.63 11.43
N PRO A 311 3.72 18.95 12.19
CA PRO A 311 4.17 20.33 12.34
C PRO A 311 4.72 20.89 11.04
N LEU A 312 4.36 22.14 10.74
CA LEU A 312 4.83 22.93 9.59
C LEU A 312 5.73 24.07 10.09
N GLY A 313 6.86 24.30 9.41
CA GLY A 313 7.86 25.30 9.75
C GLY A 313 8.95 24.79 10.71
N GLU A 314 10.20 25.17 10.44
CA GLU A 314 11.36 24.73 11.22
C GLU A 314 11.27 25.20 12.69
N GLU A 315 10.76 26.40 12.93
CA GLU A 315 10.51 26.95 14.26
C GLU A 315 9.48 26.14 15.06
N ASN A 316 8.67 25.33 14.40
CA ASN A 316 7.62 24.50 14.99
C ASN A 316 8.02 23.01 15.09
N GLY A 317 9.25 22.66 14.68
CA GLY A 317 9.74 21.28 14.64
C GLY A 317 9.37 20.50 13.37
N GLY A 318 8.84 21.20 12.35
CA GLY A 318 8.59 20.67 11.01
C GLY A 318 9.63 21.13 10.00
N ALA A 319 9.26 21.24 8.72
CA ALA A 319 10.08 21.78 7.65
C ALA A 319 9.44 23.01 7.01
N THR A 320 10.28 23.90 6.47
CA THR A 320 9.85 25.09 5.71
C THR A 320 9.77 24.80 4.22
N TYR A 321 10.64 23.91 3.74
CA TYR A 321 10.70 23.48 2.34
C TYR A 321 10.35 22.01 2.23
N PHE A 322 9.70 21.67 1.11
CA PHE A 322 9.33 20.30 0.78
C PHE A 322 9.67 20.02 -0.68
N LEU A 323 10.08 18.79 -0.97
CA LEU A 323 10.21 18.28 -2.32
C LEU A 323 8.96 17.46 -2.63
N LYS A 324 8.19 17.91 -3.60
CA LYS A 324 7.07 17.14 -4.14
C LYS A 324 7.56 16.32 -5.31
N GLU A 325 7.30 15.03 -5.28
CA GLU A 325 7.53 14.07 -6.33
C GLU A 325 6.20 13.53 -6.82
N ILE A 326 6.00 13.51 -8.13
CA ILE A 326 4.87 12.82 -8.76
C ILE A 326 5.43 11.78 -9.72
N HIS A 327 4.94 10.55 -9.55
CA HIS A 327 5.19 9.45 -10.46
C HIS A 327 4.07 9.37 -11.50
N TYR A 328 4.43 9.48 -12.76
CA TYR A 328 3.53 9.36 -13.89
C TYR A 328 3.82 8.08 -14.67
N ASP A 329 2.73 7.40 -15.07
CA ASP A 329 2.75 6.23 -15.94
C ASP A 329 2.19 6.58 -17.33
N ASN A 330 2.95 6.23 -18.37
CA ASN A 330 2.52 6.36 -19.76
C ASN A 330 3.01 5.15 -20.60
N PRO A 331 2.63 3.91 -20.22
CA PRO A 331 3.14 2.70 -20.87
C PRO A 331 2.77 2.61 -22.36
N ASP A 332 1.64 3.22 -22.74
CA ASP A 332 1.19 3.30 -24.14
C ASP A 332 1.89 4.40 -24.96
N LEU A 333 2.80 5.18 -24.35
CA LEU A 333 3.52 6.30 -24.98
C LEU A 333 2.59 7.32 -25.65
N LYS A 334 1.44 7.60 -25.02
CA LYS A 334 0.45 8.57 -25.50
C LYS A 334 1.05 9.96 -25.59
N GLN A 335 0.63 10.71 -26.60
CA GLN A 335 1.09 12.08 -26.86
C GLN A 335 0.17 13.12 -26.19
N ASP A 336 0.68 14.34 -26.06
CA ASP A 336 -0.08 15.53 -25.63
C ASP A 336 -0.72 15.43 -24.25
N ILE A 337 -0.16 14.61 -23.35
CA ILE A 337 -0.59 14.54 -21.96
C ILE A 337 0.05 15.69 -21.20
N VAL A 338 -0.79 16.56 -20.64
CA VAL A 338 -0.37 17.66 -19.76
C VAL A 338 -1.13 17.53 -18.45
N ASP A 339 -0.41 17.54 -17.32
CA ASP A 339 -0.95 17.32 -15.99
C ASP A 339 -0.66 18.48 -15.03
N ALA A 340 -1.69 18.83 -14.24
CA ALA A 340 -1.60 19.79 -13.14
C ALA A 340 -2.06 19.19 -11.80
N SER A 341 -2.08 17.88 -11.69
CA SER A 341 -2.45 17.17 -10.45
C SER A 341 -1.52 17.50 -9.29
N GLY A 342 -1.96 17.18 -8.10
CA GLY A 342 -1.20 17.37 -6.87
C GLY A 342 -1.96 16.97 -5.63
N LEU A 343 -1.58 17.55 -4.49
CA LEU A 343 -2.23 17.32 -3.19
C LEU A 343 -2.71 18.65 -2.61
N ARG A 344 -3.81 18.61 -1.85
CA ARG A 344 -4.22 19.67 -0.94
C ARG A 344 -3.89 19.25 0.48
N VAL A 345 -3.03 20.00 1.15
CA VAL A 345 -2.76 19.84 2.57
C VAL A 345 -3.72 20.73 3.35
N LEU A 346 -4.56 20.12 4.19
CA LEU A 346 -5.36 20.83 5.18
C LEU A 346 -4.50 21.09 6.40
N TYR A 347 -4.52 22.29 6.93
CA TYR A 347 -3.75 22.64 8.12
C TYR A 347 -4.50 23.61 9.03
N THR A 348 -4.09 23.66 10.29
CA THR A 348 -4.62 24.59 11.30
C THR A 348 -3.48 25.33 11.99
N GLU A 349 -3.74 26.57 12.42
CA GLU A 349 -2.86 27.34 13.32
C GLU A 349 -3.34 27.29 14.78
N THR A 350 -4.38 26.50 15.06
CA THR A 350 -4.79 26.11 16.41
C THR A 350 -4.04 24.83 16.80
N PRO A 351 -3.02 24.91 17.72
CA PRO A 351 -2.16 23.77 18.00
C PRO A 351 -2.93 22.57 18.52
N ARG A 352 -2.66 21.40 17.95
CA ARG A 352 -3.10 20.09 18.45
C ARG A 352 -2.12 19.56 19.48
N GLU A 353 -2.56 18.65 20.32
CA GLU A 353 -1.81 18.12 21.46
C GLU A 353 -0.50 17.43 21.05
N TYR A 354 -0.54 16.63 19.97
CA TYR A 354 0.59 15.85 19.51
C TYR A 354 1.07 16.26 18.12
N ASP A 355 2.40 16.31 17.98
CA ASP A 355 3.04 16.40 16.68
C ASP A 355 3.19 15.00 16.08
N ALA A 356 2.77 14.85 14.82
CA ALA A 356 2.91 13.62 14.04
C ALA A 356 4.30 13.50 13.39
N GLY A 357 4.68 12.28 13.09
CA GLY A 357 5.82 11.92 12.25
C GLY A 357 5.50 10.75 11.36
N VAL A 358 6.29 10.55 10.30
CA VAL A 358 6.24 9.37 9.45
C VAL A 358 7.54 8.58 9.63
N LEU A 359 7.44 7.27 9.77
CA LEU A 359 8.53 6.31 9.77
C LEU A 359 8.41 5.44 8.52
N THR A 360 9.43 5.46 7.67
CA THR A 360 9.51 4.56 6.52
C THR A 360 10.29 3.33 6.91
N ILE A 361 9.70 2.15 6.70
CA ILE A 361 10.36 0.85 6.94
C ILE A 361 10.37 0.01 5.66
N GLY A 362 11.27 -0.97 5.59
CA GLY A 362 11.27 -1.93 4.51
C GLY A 362 12.66 -2.31 4.01
N HIS A 363 12.70 -2.84 2.79
CA HIS A 363 13.93 -3.13 2.09
C HIS A 363 14.54 -1.84 1.53
N SER A 364 15.84 -1.66 1.64
CA SER A 364 16.53 -0.53 1.00
C SER A 364 16.22 -0.51 -0.51
N ILE A 365 15.94 0.66 -1.07
CA ILE A 365 15.74 0.80 -2.52
C ILE A 365 17.09 0.53 -3.20
N SER A 366 17.27 -0.68 -3.66
CA SER A 366 18.54 -1.19 -4.16
C SER A 366 18.31 -2.33 -5.14
N PRO A 367 19.13 -2.45 -6.20
CA PRO A 367 19.09 -3.59 -7.10
C PRO A 367 19.38 -4.95 -6.42
N LEU A 368 19.84 -4.95 -5.16
CA LEU A 368 20.01 -6.17 -4.36
C LEU A 368 18.67 -6.79 -3.92
N LEU A 369 17.54 -6.10 -4.08
CA LEU A 369 16.25 -6.75 -4.15
C LEU A 369 16.20 -7.50 -5.48
N VAL A 370 16.18 -8.83 -5.44
CA VAL A 370 16.25 -9.70 -6.62
C VAL A 370 15.04 -10.61 -6.61
N VAL A 371 14.19 -10.51 -7.62
CA VAL A 371 13.04 -11.40 -7.81
C VAL A 371 13.29 -12.27 -9.03
N PRO A 372 13.51 -13.58 -8.87
CA PRO A 372 13.67 -14.52 -9.98
C PRO A 372 12.43 -14.59 -10.87
N PRO A 373 12.55 -14.95 -12.15
CA PRO A 373 11.41 -15.15 -13.04
C PRO A 373 10.64 -16.43 -12.72
N GLY A 374 9.33 -16.45 -13.02
CA GLY A 374 8.52 -17.66 -13.02
C GLY A 374 8.19 -18.25 -11.65
N THR A 375 8.25 -17.47 -10.57
CA THR A 375 8.08 -17.98 -9.20
C THR A 375 7.27 -17.02 -8.31
N HIS A 376 6.85 -17.53 -7.15
CA HIS A 376 6.47 -16.71 -6.00
C HIS A 376 7.71 -16.47 -5.15
N TRP A 377 7.92 -15.24 -4.74
CA TRP A 377 9.16 -14.83 -4.09
C TRP A 377 8.91 -13.94 -2.88
N LEU A 378 9.61 -14.18 -1.78
CA LEU A 378 9.52 -13.37 -0.55
C LEU A 378 10.78 -12.52 -0.38
N THR A 379 10.58 -11.24 -0.07
CA THR A 379 11.62 -10.31 0.35
C THR A 379 11.25 -9.72 1.71
N VAL A 380 12.25 -9.41 2.52
CA VAL A 380 12.06 -8.81 3.83
C VAL A 380 12.83 -7.49 3.96
N GLY A 381 12.24 -6.55 4.69
CA GLY A 381 12.92 -5.36 5.18
C GLY A 381 12.75 -5.27 6.69
N ILE A 382 13.86 -5.14 7.43
CA ILE A 382 13.88 -5.26 8.89
C ILE A 382 14.31 -3.93 9.50
N CYS A 383 13.49 -3.41 10.38
CA CYS A 383 13.88 -2.34 11.29
C CYS A 383 14.56 -2.96 12.52
N HIS A 384 15.88 -2.79 12.63
CA HIS A 384 16.68 -3.33 13.71
C HIS A 384 16.24 -2.76 15.08
N PRO A 385 16.22 -3.55 16.16
CA PRO A 385 15.78 -3.09 17.48
C PRO A 385 16.56 -1.90 18.02
N ASP A 386 17.84 -1.77 17.70
CA ASP A 386 18.63 -0.61 18.11
C ASP A 386 18.17 0.69 17.43
N CYS A 387 17.58 0.60 16.23
CA CYS A 387 17.00 1.77 15.58
C CYS A 387 15.82 2.33 16.37
N THR A 388 14.89 1.45 16.75
CA THR A 388 13.73 1.83 17.58
C THR A 388 14.16 2.20 19.00
N GLN A 389 15.16 1.49 19.58
CA GLN A 389 15.70 1.79 20.91
C GLN A 389 16.32 3.18 21.01
N GLN A 390 17.07 3.61 19.98
CA GLN A 390 17.74 4.91 19.98
C GLN A 390 16.89 6.04 19.42
N GLY A 391 15.93 5.72 18.55
CA GLY A 391 15.17 6.70 17.79
C GLY A 391 13.79 7.03 18.35
N LEU A 392 13.20 6.16 19.20
CA LEU A 392 11.86 6.38 19.75
C LEU A 392 11.92 6.90 21.20
N PRO A 393 10.91 7.68 21.64
CA PRO A 393 10.79 8.11 23.02
C PRO A 393 10.52 6.91 23.96
N GLU A 394 10.84 7.06 25.26
CA GLU A 394 10.68 6.00 26.27
C GLU A 394 9.28 5.38 26.29
N GLY A 395 8.24 6.19 26.10
CA GLY A 395 6.84 5.73 26.02
C GLY A 395 6.45 5.12 24.66
N GLY A 396 7.38 5.05 23.71
CA GLY A 396 7.12 4.63 22.35
C GLY A 396 6.29 5.62 21.54
N VAL A 397 5.75 5.15 20.44
CA VAL A 397 4.89 5.91 19.52
C VAL A 397 3.62 5.13 19.21
N LYS A 398 2.54 5.86 18.93
CA LYS A 398 1.25 5.30 18.49
C LYS A 398 1.12 5.49 16.99
N VAL A 399 1.00 4.39 16.26
CA VAL A 399 0.72 4.39 14.82
C VAL A 399 -0.79 4.50 14.62
N PHE A 400 -1.22 5.39 13.74
CA PHE A 400 -2.64 5.54 13.42
C PHE A 400 -2.96 5.30 11.94
N GLU A 401 -1.93 5.26 11.09
CA GLU A 401 -2.10 5.05 9.67
C GLU A 401 -0.87 4.36 9.06
N VAL A 402 -1.10 3.49 8.08
CA VAL A 402 -0.06 2.75 7.34
C VAL A 402 -0.40 2.72 5.86
N LEU A 403 0.56 3.11 5.02
CA LEU A 403 0.53 2.87 3.58
C LEU A 403 1.57 1.79 3.23
N LEU A 404 1.12 0.70 2.62
CA LEU A 404 1.97 -0.34 2.04
C LEU A 404 2.32 0.01 0.60
N HIS A 405 3.58 -0.18 0.20
CA HIS A 405 4.05 0.17 -1.14
C HIS A 405 4.98 -0.90 -1.74
N SER A 406 4.56 -1.43 -2.86
CA SER A 406 5.32 -2.31 -3.75
C SER A 406 4.91 -2.00 -5.18
N HIS A 407 5.64 -2.52 -6.17
CA HIS A 407 5.32 -2.32 -7.58
C HIS A 407 4.50 -3.50 -8.16
N MET A 408 4.60 -3.70 -9.48
CA MET A 408 3.69 -4.56 -10.25
C MET A 408 3.67 -6.03 -9.84
N LEU A 409 4.76 -6.57 -9.27
CA LEU A 409 4.80 -7.97 -8.86
C LEU A 409 4.30 -8.19 -7.42
N GLY A 410 4.17 -7.11 -6.63
CA GLY A 410 3.66 -7.21 -5.27
C GLY A 410 2.29 -7.90 -5.22
N SER A 411 2.20 -8.97 -4.43
CA SER A 411 0.98 -9.77 -4.30
C SER A 411 0.47 -9.85 -2.86
N LYS A 412 1.39 -9.85 -1.89
CA LYS A 412 1.05 -9.83 -0.47
C LYS A 412 2.06 -9.00 0.31
N MET A 413 1.59 -8.29 1.33
CA MET A 413 2.44 -7.51 2.22
C MET A 413 1.98 -7.66 3.66
N LYS A 414 2.95 -7.72 4.60
CA LYS A 414 2.65 -7.84 6.03
C LYS A 414 3.74 -7.18 6.86
N ILE A 415 3.34 -6.39 7.87
CA ILE A 415 4.26 -5.83 8.87
C ILE A 415 4.12 -6.64 10.14
N ARG A 416 5.16 -7.40 10.48
CA ARG A 416 5.29 -8.11 11.75
C ARG A 416 5.93 -7.20 12.78
N GLN A 417 5.46 -7.31 14.01
CA GLN A 417 6.06 -6.63 15.17
C GLN A 417 6.51 -7.67 16.17
N VAL A 418 7.78 -7.58 16.58
CA VAL A 418 8.35 -8.48 17.58
C VAL A 418 8.77 -7.64 18.78
N ARG A 419 8.32 -8.03 19.97
CA ARG A 419 8.66 -7.41 21.25
C ARG A 419 9.15 -8.47 22.22
N GLN A 420 10.34 -8.26 22.78
CA GLN A 420 10.94 -9.19 23.75
C GLN A 420 10.98 -10.64 23.23
N ASN A 421 11.38 -10.82 21.97
CA ASN A 421 11.45 -12.11 21.26
C ASN A 421 10.09 -12.80 21.02
N GLN A 422 8.98 -12.13 21.20
CA GLN A 422 7.66 -12.66 20.90
C GLN A 422 6.97 -11.84 19.81
N GLU A 423 6.46 -12.52 18.79
CA GLU A 423 5.66 -11.87 17.76
C GLU A 423 4.31 -11.44 18.32
N LEU A 424 3.94 -10.20 18.03
CA LEU A 424 2.63 -9.63 18.33
C LEU A 424 1.69 -9.79 17.11
N GLN A 425 0.44 -9.38 17.27
CA GLN A 425 -0.46 -9.25 16.11
C GLN A 425 0.21 -8.35 15.06
N PRO A 426 0.14 -8.70 13.77
CA PRO A 426 0.68 -7.85 12.71
C PRO A 426 0.12 -6.44 12.79
N LEU A 427 0.96 -5.42 12.55
CA LEU A 427 0.49 -4.05 12.47
C LEU A 427 -0.56 -3.89 11.36
N VAL A 428 -0.21 -4.40 10.20
CA VAL A 428 -1.04 -4.43 9.00
C VAL A 428 -0.69 -5.68 8.20
N ARG A 429 -1.70 -6.24 7.56
CA ARG A 429 -1.58 -7.36 6.65
C ARG A 429 -2.45 -7.08 5.43
N ASP A 430 -1.94 -7.40 4.24
CA ASP A 430 -2.69 -7.44 2.99
C ASP A 430 -2.25 -8.64 2.16
N LEU A 431 -3.05 -9.67 2.13
CA LEU A 431 -2.78 -10.91 1.40
C LEU A 431 -3.30 -10.87 -0.06
N ASN A 432 -3.90 -9.74 -0.47
CA ASN A 432 -4.40 -9.51 -1.83
C ASN A 432 -3.95 -8.14 -2.34
N TYR A 433 -2.72 -7.74 -1.99
CA TYR A 433 -2.17 -6.45 -2.39
C TYR A 433 -2.37 -6.20 -3.88
N ASP A 434 -2.73 -4.97 -4.22
CA ASP A 434 -2.93 -4.53 -5.60
C ASP A 434 -2.15 -3.24 -5.84
N PHE A 435 -1.16 -3.32 -6.74
CA PHE A 435 -0.36 -2.19 -7.17
C PHE A 435 -1.20 -0.98 -7.64
N ASN A 436 -2.39 -1.24 -8.23
CA ASN A 436 -3.31 -0.19 -8.69
C ASN A 436 -4.28 0.30 -7.59
N TYR A 437 -4.10 -0.13 -6.34
CA TYR A 437 -4.92 0.27 -5.22
C TYR A 437 -4.08 0.40 -3.95
N GLN A 438 -3.34 1.50 -3.87
CA GLN A 438 -2.45 1.79 -2.73
C GLN A 438 -3.13 2.78 -1.78
N HIS A 439 -4.00 2.26 -0.96
CA HIS A 439 -4.80 3.04 -0.02
C HIS A 439 -4.16 3.02 1.38
N SER A 440 -4.05 4.20 2.01
CA SER A 440 -3.68 4.32 3.42
C SER A 440 -4.70 3.62 4.31
N ARG A 441 -4.23 2.86 5.29
CA ARG A 441 -5.05 2.09 6.22
C ARG A 441 -4.98 2.69 7.60
N SER A 442 -6.12 3.06 8.15
CA SER A 442 -6.23 3.45 9.55
C SER A 442 -6.00 2.24 10.45
N VAL A 443 -5.12 2.38 11.44
CA VAL A 443 -4.86 1.35 12.43
C VAL A 443 -5.17 1.86 13.83
N ASN A 444 -5.69 0.98 14.67
CA ASN A 444 -6.11 1.32 16.03
C ASN A 444 -5.30 0.54 17.05
N ASN A 445 -4.95 1.20 18.16
CA ASN A 445 -4.26 0.59 19.31
C ASN A 445 -2.89 -0.03 19.00
N VAL A 446 -2.23 0.42 17.93
CA VAL A 446 -0.88 -0.03 17.58
C VAL A 446 0.15 0.91 18.22
N SER A 447 1.06 0.33 19.01
CA SER A 447 2.17 1.06 19.62
C SER A 447 3.49 0.39 19.29
N ILE A 448 4.49 1.19 18.91
CA ILE A 448 5.87 0.73 18.73
C ILE A 448 6.68 1.27 19.90
N LEU A 449 7.32 0.38 20.65
CA LEU A 449 8.16 0.72 21.80
C LEU A 449 9.66 0.68 21.42
N PRO A 450 10.51 1.37 22.18
CA PRO A 450 11.95 1.19 22.06
C PRO A 450 12.36 -0.28 22.19
N GLY A 451 13.19 -0.76 21.26
CA GLY A 451 13.61 -2.15 21.21
C GLY A 451 12.69 -3.12 20.45
N ASP A 452 11.54 -2.66 19.97
CA ASP A 452 10.72 -3.46 19.05
C ASP A 452 11.42 -3.67 17.71
N ILE A 453 11.22 -4.84 17.11
CA ILE A 453 11.63 -5.17 15.76
C ILE A 453 10.41 -5.07 14.86
N LEU A 454 10.55 -4.41 13.72
CA LEU A 454 9.53 -4.41 12.67
C LEU A 454 10.07 -5.14 11.45
N ILE A 455 9.29 -6.07 10.92
CA ILE A 455 9.65 -6.84 9.73
C ILE A 455 8.56 -6.63 8.69
N LEU A 456 8.90 -5.97 7.60
CA LEU A 456 8.04 -5.89 6.43
C LEU A 456 8.35 -7.07 5.52
N GLU A 457 7.37 -7.91 5.29
CA GLU A 457 7.39 -9.00 4.34
C GLU A 457 6.66 -8.59 3.07
N CYS A 458 7.28 -8.76 1.90
CA CYS A 458 6.69 -8.52 0.58
C CYS A 458 6.80 -9.79 -0.27
N GLU A 459 5.65 -10.38 -0.60
CA GLU A 459 5.58 -11.48 -1.56
C GLU A 459 5.32 -10.95 -2.96
N TYR A 460 6.06 -11.47 -3.92
CA TYR A 460 5.96 -11.15 -5.35
C TYR A 460 5.44 -12.34 -6.14
N ASP A 461 4.64 -12.07 -7.16
CA ASP A 461 4.22 -13.06 -8.16
C ASP A 461 4.87 -12.73 -9.51
N SER A 462 5.97 -13.42 -9.83
CA SER A 462 6.68 -13.31 -11.09
C SER A 462 6.37 -14.45 -12.07
N THR A 463 5.31 -15.23 -11.82
CA THR A 463 4.97 -16.43 -12.63
C THR A 463 4.73 -16.11 -14.10
N THR A 464 4.39 -14.89 -14.43
CA THR A 464 4.17 -14.41 -15.80
C THR A 464 5.40 -13.72 -16.41
N ARG A 465 6.47 -13.50 -15.63
CA ARG A 465 7.71 -12.88 -16.11
C ARG A 465 8.76 -13.91 -16.52
N ASP A 466 9.53 -13.57 -17.51
CA ASP A 466 10.58 -14.42 -18.07
C ASP A 466 11.99 -13.86 -17.88
N PHE A 467 12.13 -12.79 -17.10
CA PHE A 467 13.40 -12.12 -16.75
C PHE A 467 13.43 -11.78 -15.26
N THR A 468 14.64 -11.63 -14.71
CA THR A 468 14.84 -11.24 -13.31
C THR A 468 14.42 -9.79 -13.09
N THR A 469 13.63 -9.54 -12.07
CA THR A 469 13.24 -8.19 -11.65
C THR A 469 14.13 -7.74 -10.49
N PHE A 470 14.73 -6.56 -10.63
CA PHE A 470 15.56 -5.95 -9.59
C PHE A 470 14.81 -4.85 -8.85
N GLY A 471 15.31 -4.51 -7.68
CA GLY A 471 14.81 -3.34 -6.95
C GLY A 471 15.24 -2.04 -7.61
N GLY A 472 14.33 -1.07 -7.61
CA GLY A 472 14.56 0.24 -8.21
C GLY A 472 13.32 1.13 -8.15
N PHE A 473 13.41 2.29 -8.78
CA PHE A 473 12.36 3.31 -8.75
C PHE A 473 11.29 3.11 -9.84
N GLY A 474 11.60 2.42 -10.94
CA GLY A 474 10.64 2.20 -12.04
C GLY A 474 9.56 1.19 -11.69
N THR A 475 8.35 1.34 -12.24
CA THR A 475 7.23 0.42 -12.01
C THR A 475 7.51 -1.01 -12.47
N GLU A 476 8.40 -1.20 -13.45
CA GLU A 476 8.86 -2.52 -13.89
C GLU A 476 9.91 -3.15 -12.96
N GLU A 477 10.55 -2.33 -12.11
CA GLU A 477 11.43 -2.74 -11.01
C GLU A 477 10.58 -2.98 -9.76
N GLU A 478 11.16 -3.34 -8.60
CA GLU A 478 10.39 -3.61 -7.41
C GLU A 478 10.83 -2.79 -6.20
N MET A 479 9.87 -2.56 -5.30
CA MET A 479 10.06 -2.01 -3.97
C MET A 479 9.38 -2.87 -2.91
N CYS A 480 9.82 -2.74 -1.67
CA CYS A 480 9.18 -3.31 -0.49
C CYS A 480 9.26 -2.26 0.62
N LEU A 481 8.25 -1.40 0.71
CA LEU A 481 8.23 -0.26 1.63
C LEU A 481 6.89 -0.18 2.38
N ALA A 482 6.93 0.42 3.57
CA ALA A 482 5.74 0.86 4.28
C ALA A 482 6.01 2.20 4.95
N PHE A 483 4.98 3.06 4.94
CA PHE A 483 4.99 4.38 5.57
C PHE A 483 4.02 4.35 6.75
N LEU A 484 4.57 4.54 7.96
CA LEU A 484 3.82 4.52 9.22
C LEU A 484 3.67 5.94 9.74
N THR A 485 2.46 6.45 9.75
CA THR A 485 2.16 7.75 10.35
C THR A 485 1.82 7.57 11.82
N TYR A 486 2.52 8.31 12.70
CA TYR A 486 2.49 8.06 14.15
C TYR A 486 2.60 9.35 14.97
N TYR A 487 2.33 9.24 16.25
CA TYR A 487 2.59 10.28 17.25
C TYR A 487 3.02 9.68 18.60
N PRO A 488 3.73 10.42 19.47
CA PRO A 488 4.35 11.72 19.24
C PRO A 488 5.51 11.64 18.25
N ARG A 489 5.82 12.74 17.56
CA ARG A 489 6.92 12.83 16.58
C ARG A 489 8.25 12.48 17.21
N SER A 490 9.03 11.66 16.54
CA SER A 490 10.36 11.23 16.96
C SER A 490 11.45 11.56 15.92
N PRO A 491 12.71 11.53 16.30
CA PRO A 491 13.82 11.74 15.36
C PRO A 491 13.94 10.65 14.29
N LEU A 492 13.52 9.41 14.55
CA LEU A 492 13.63 8.30 13.60
C LEU A 492 12.70 8.53 12.40
N ALA A 493 13.24 8.47 11.19
CA ALA A 493 12.51 8.72 9.96
C ALA A 493 12.54 7.54 9.00
N VAL A 494 13.67 6.82 8.93
CA VAL A 494 13.86 5.68 8.02
C VAL A 494 14.53 4.54 8.76
N CYS A 495 14.01 3.33 8.54
CA CYS A 495 14.53 2.12 9.10
C CYS A 495 14.46 1.00 8.05
N PHE A 496 15.56 0.80 7.33
CA PHE A 496 15.67 -0.16 6.25
C PHE A 496 16.63 -1.28 6.56
N SER A 497 16.49 -2.41 5.88
CA SER A 497 17.55 -3.39 5.70
C SER A 497 17.62 -3.89 4.26
N MET A 498 18.68 -4.64 3.98
CA MET A 498 18.84 -5.41 2.74
C MET A 498 19.73 -6.62 3.01
N PRO A 499 19.63 -7.70 2.22
CA PRO A 499 20.53 -8.84 2.35
C PRO A 499 21.98 -8.41 2.16
N HIS A 500 22.88 -9.04 2.90
CA HIS A 500 24.30 -8.83 2.68
C HIS A 500 24.73 -9.43 1.33
N ILE A 501 25.58 -8.73 0.59
CA ILE A 501 26.02 -9.15 -0.76
C ILE A 501 26.65 -10.55 -0.78
N LYS A 502 27.34 -10.94 0.29
CA LYS A 502 27.90 -12.27 0.45
C LYS A 502 26.84 -13.36 0.31
N ASP A 503 25.69 -13.17 0.96
CA ASP A 503 24.62 -14.16 0.98
C ASP A 503 23.94 -14.28 -0.39
N ILE A 504 23.88 -13.17 -1.15
CA ILE A 504 23.43 -13.20 -2.56
C ILE A 504 24.41 -13.99 -3.42
N LEU A 505 25.72 -13.73 -3.30
CA LEU A 505 26.75 -14.44 -4.06
C LEU A 505 26.75 -15.94 -3.77
N GLU A 506 26.78 -16.31 -2.50
CA GLU A 506 26.70 -17.72 -2.06
C GLU A 506 25.37 -18.36 -2.48
N GLY A 507 24.25 -17.62 -2.36
CA GLY A 507 22.92 -18.11 -2.71
C GLY A 507 22.78 -18.46 -4.19
N VAL A 508 23.46 -17.74 -5.09
CA VAL A 508 23.51 -18.08 -6.52
C VAL A 508 24.66 -19.03 -6.87
N GLY A 509 25.40 -19.52 -5.88
CA GLY A 509 26.48 -20.50 -6.05
C GLY A 509 27.76 -19.92 -6.60
N VAL A 510 28.08 -18.65 -6.27
CA VAL A 510 29.39 -18.04 -6.53
C VAL A 510 30.30 -18.31 -5.34
N ASP A 511 31.39 -19.01 -5.56
CA ASP A 511 32.33 -19.47 -4.49
C ASP A 511 33.50 -18.48 -4.26
N ASP A 512 33.86 -17.68 -5.28
CA ASP A 512 34.96 -16.70 -5.19
C ASP A 512 34.75 -15.60 -6.26
N THR A 513 35.26 -14.40 -5.96
CA THR A 513 35.23 -13.24 -6.87
C THR A 513 36.64 -12.64 -7.01
N TYR A 514 36.87 -11.89 -8.11
CA TYR A 514 38.10 -11.10 -8.27
C TYR A 514 38.13 -9.84 -7.40
N ASP A 515 37.03 -9.56 -6.73
CA ASP A 515 36.90 -8.40 -5.86
C ASP A 515 37.21 -8.75 -4.41
N ASN A 516 38.30 -8.23 -3.85
CA ASN A 516 38.75 -8.52 -2.51
C ASN A 516 37.92 -7.85 -1.39
N ARG A 517 36.91 -7.06 -1.74
CA ARG A 517 36.04 -6.38 -0.77
C ARG A 517 35.07 -7.34 -0.05
N VAL A 518 34.81 -8.52 -0.63
CA VAL A 518 33.93 -9.52 -0.06
C VAL A 518 34.65 -10.86 0.00
N GLN A 519 34.82 -11.41 1.20
CA GLN A 519 35.34 -12.76 1.39
C GLN A 519 34.17 -13.76 1.40
N ILE A 520 34.13 -14.65 0.42
CA ILE A 520 33.16 -15.74 0.31
C ILE A 520 33.84 -17.01 0.85
N GLY A 521 33.14 -17.80 1.63
CA GLY A 521 33.50 -19.19 1.92
C GLY A 521 34.65 -19.42 2.90
N SER A 522 34.58 -18.94 4.11
CA SER A 522 35.26 -19.59 5.26
C SER A 522 34.68 -19.09 6.57
N GLY A 523 33.96 -19.98 7.26
CA GLY A 523 33.78 -19.97 8.70
C GLY A 523 33.29 -18.67 9.34
N ARG A 524 32.30 -18.75 10.17
CA ARG A 524 31.81 -17.69 11.06
C ARG A 524 32.99 -16.94 11.73
N GLY A 525 33.56 -15.98 11.00
CA GLY A 525 34.53 -15.05 11.50
C GLY A 525 33.89 -13.68 11.62
N HIS A 526 33.95 -13.10 12.81
CA HIS A 526 33.68 -11.69 13.00
C HIS A 526 34.59 -10.88 12.07
N GLY A 527 34.10 -10.47 10.92
CA GLY A 527 34.82 -9.64 9.98
C GLY A 527 34.44 -8.17 10.18
N SER A 528 35.33 -7.46 10.86
CA SER A 528 35.27 -6.01 11.05
C SER A 528 36.01 -5.23 9.96
N ASP A 529 35.92 -5.62 8.70
CA ASP A 529 36.61 -4.91 7.63
C ASP A 529 35.72 -4.82 6.37
N ILE A 530 34.58 -4.12 6.50
CA ILE A 530 33.92 -3.54 5.35
C ILE A 530 34.36 -2.09 5.29
N ASN A 531 35.01 -1.73 4.20
CA ASN A 531 35.57 -0.40 4.00
C ASN A 531 34.43 0.63 3.94
N GLU A 532 34.27 1.48 4.95
CA GLU A 532 33.30 2.59 5.03
C GLU A 532 33.28 3.45 3.75
N GLU A 533 34.41 3.50 3.02
CA GLU A 533 34.50 4.17 1.72
C GLU A 533 33.63 3.51 0.62
N ALA A 534 33.45 2.18 0.63
CA ALA A 534 32.67 1.51 -0.43
C ALA A 534 31.15 1.69 -0.22
N GLU A 535 30.68 1.72 1.03
CA GLU A 535 29.28 2.03 1.34
C GLU A 535 28.97 3.53 1.20
N ALA A 536 29.90 4.39 1.61
CA ALA A 536 29.78 5.82 1.37
C ALA A 536 29.74 6.14 -0.13
N VAL A 537 30.49 5.40 -0.98
CA VAL A 537 30.46 5.53 -2.43
C VAL A 537 29.16 4.95 -3.01
N ALA A 538 28.62 3.85 -2.48
CA ALA A 538 27.33 3.31 -2.92
C ALA A 538 26.16 4.19 -2.46
N ALA A 539 26.20 4.70 -1.22
CA ALA A 539 25.23 5.70 -0.72
C ALA A 539 25.41 7.06 -1.43
N ALA A 540 26.63 7.48 -1.71
CA ALA A 540 26.91 8.69 -2.47
C ALA A 540 26.57 8.53 -3.95
N ALA A 541 26.68 7.35 -4.56
CA ALA A 541 26.23 7.09 -5.93
C ALA A 541 24.69 7.10 -6.03
N LEU A 542 23.99 6.62 -5.00
CA LEU A 542 22.53 6.79 -4.85
C LEU A 542 22.14 8.26 -4.60
N LEU A 543 23.03 9.04 -3.98
CA LEU A 543 22.81 10.44 -3.62
C LEU A 543 23.46 11.42 -4.63
N SER A 544 24.45 11.01 -5.42
CA SER A 544 25.26 11.91 -6.27
C SER A 544 24.78 12.08 -7.69
N GLY A 545 23.69 11.44 -8.11
CA GLY A 545 23.09 11.72 -9.41
C GLY A 545 23.99 11.44 -10.63
N GLU A 546 25.01 10.58 -10.52
CA GLU A 546 25.79 10.11 -11.68
C GLU A 546 25.08 9.05 -12.52
N THR A 547 23.82 8.75 -12.23
CA THR A 547 22.99 7.87 -13.06
C THR A 547 22.23 8.69 -14.09
N THR A 548 22.95 9.07 -15.14
CA THR A 548 22.33 9.37 -16.43
C THR A 548 21.77 8.08 -17.01
N LEU A 549 20.53 8.09 -17.35
CA LEU A 549 19.77 7.11 -18.12
C LEU A 549 18.97 6.10 -17.31
N GLN A 550 17.65 6.30 -17.39
CA GLN A 550 16.57 5.30 -17.34
C GLN A 550 16.78 4.09 -16.41
N THR A 551 15.79 3.72 -15.70
CA THR A 551 15.66 2.62 -14.74
C THR A 551 16.48 1.34 -15.03
N LYS A 552 16.74 1.01 -16.28
CA LYS A 552 17.61 -0.11 -16.70
C LYS A 552 19.09 0.00 -16.29
N ASN A 553 19.55 1.16 -15.83
CA ASN A 553 20.96 1.41 -15.52
C ASN A 553 21.30 1.41 -14.03
N LEU A 554 20.32 1.44 -13.12
CA LEU A 554 20.62 1.41 -11.68
C LEU A 554 21.35 0.10 -11.31
N ALA A 555 20.88 -1.04 -11.81
CA ALA A 555 21.53 -2.32 -11.62
C ALA A 555 22.96 -2.34 -12.21
N LEU A 556 23.16 -1.77 -13.41
CA LEU A 556 24.47 -1.73 -14.08
C LEU A 556 25.45 -0.75 -13.41
N SER A 557 24.97 0.31 -12.77
CA SER A 557 25.80 1.27 -12.04
C SER A 557 26.20 0.76 -10.65
N ASN A 558 25.44 -0.20 -10.09
CA ASN A 558 25.71 -0.74 -8.77
C ASN A 558 27.06 -1.48 -8.72
N VAL A 559 27.88 -1.09 -7.76
CA VAL A 559 29.24 -1.65 -7.61
C VAL A 559 29.24 -3.17 -7.42
N TYR A 560 28.26 -3.71 -6.71
CA TYR A 560 28.17 -5.15 -6.45
C TYR A 560 27.80 -5.94 -7.70
N PHE A 561 26.99 -5.39 -8.58
CA PHE A 561 26.59 -6.06 -9.83
C PHE A 561 27.73 -6.15 -10.85
N ARG A 562 28.78 -5.32 -10.71
CA ARG A 562 30.01 -5.38 -11.51
C ARG A 562 31.02 -6.38 -10.96
N MET A 563 30.79 -6.99 -9.79
CA MET A 563 31.67 -8.02 -9.25
C MET A 563 31.76 -9.19 -10.22
N VAL A 564 32.97 -9.64 -10.49
CA VAL A 564 33.24 -10.71 -11.45
C VAL A 564 33.52 -12.00 -10.69
N ALA A 565 32.77 -13.04 -10.99
CA ALA A 565 32.97 -14.36 -10.41
C ALA A 565 34.28 -14.98 -10.89
N LYS A 566 35.03 -15.58 -9.94
CA LYS A 566 36.27 -16.32 -10.18
C LYS A 566 36.00 -17.80 -10.14
N ALA A 567 35.11 -18.25 -9.26
CA ALA A 567 34.70 -19.64 -9.09
C ALA A 567 33.18 -19.70 -8.80
N PRO A 568 32.51 -20.81 -9.16
CA PRO A 568 32.99 -21.97 -9.91
C PRO A 568 33.19 -21.72 -11.40
N ASP A 569 33.77 -22.68 -12.13
CA ASP A 569 34.08 -22.57 -13.56
C ASP A 569 32.86 -22.15 -14.44
N LYS A 570 31.65 -22.60 -14.08
CA LYS A 570 30.41 -22.22 -14.80
C LYS A 570 30.14 -20.72 -14.81
N TYR A 571 30.65 -19.97 -13.83
CA TYR A 571 30.49 -18.52 -13.69
C TYR A 571 31.79 -17.74 -13.94
N HIS A 572 32.89 -18.41 -14.25
CA HIS A 572 34.20 -17.79 -14.41
C HIS A 572 34.15 -16.60 -15.39
N ASN A 573 34.69 -15.45 -14.98
CA ASN A 573 34.70 -14.19 -15.72
C ASN A 573 33.30 -13.60 -16.03
N GLN A 574 32.23 -14.03 -15.36
CA GLN A 574 30.92 -13.41 -15.49
C GLN A 574 30.66 -12.42 -14.35
N THR A 575 29.99 -11.32 -14.65
CA THR A 575 29.55 -10.36 -13.63
C THR A 575 28.33 -10.91 -12.89
N LEU A 576 28.15 -10.52 -11.63
CA LEU A 576 26.97 -10.89 -10.85
C LEU A 576 25.67 -10.51 -11.59
N HIS A 577 25.61 -9.31 -12.19
CA HIS A 577 24.48 -8.90 -13.02
C HIS A 577 24.17 -9.90 -14.15
N LYS A 578 25.20 -10.40 -14.84
CA LYS A 578 25.01 -11.39 -15.92
C LYS A 578 24.49 -12.72 -15.38
N ILE A 579 25.02 -13.18 -14.24
CA ILE A 579 24.61 -14.42 -13.58
C ILE A 579 23.14 -14.32 -13.17
N LEU A 580 22.74 -13.23 -12.55
CA LEU A 580 21.35 -13.02 -12.09
C LEU A 580 20.35 -12.84 -13.26
N ASN A 581 20.80 -12.38 -14.43
CA ASN A 581 19.94 -12.24 -15.62
C ASN A 581 19.93 -13.48 -16.52
N ASP A 582 20.76 -14.49 -16.26
CA ASP A 582 20.73 -15.72 -17.02
C ASP A 582 19.58 -16.62 -16.55
N ARG A 583 18.63 -16.90 -17.45
CA ARG A 583 17.51 -17.82 -17.17
C ARG A 583 17.94 -19.19 -16.68
N ASN A 584 19.10 -19.69 -17.15
CA ASN A 584 19.64 -20.97 -16.73
C ASN A 584 20.01 -20.98 -15.24
N THR A 585 20.33 -19.84 -14.66
CA THR A 585 20.56 -19.70 -13.22
C THR A 585 19.31 -20.12 -12.44
N TRP A 586 18.12 -19.76 -12.90
CA TRP A 586 16.85 -20.01 -12.23
C TRP A 586 16.19 -21.36 -12.60
N GLY A 587 16.78 -22.12 -13.51
CA GLY A 587 16.34 -23.48 -13.83
C GLY A 587 16.64 -24.51 -12.74
N ASP A 588 17.45 -24.15 -11.75
CA ASP A 588 17.80 -24.99 -10.60
C ASP A 588 16.97 -24.58 -9.36
N ASN A 589 15.95 -25.39 -9.06
CA ASN A 589 15.05 -25.14 -7.93
C ASN A 589 15.80 -25.11 -6.57
N LEU A 590 16.89 -25.90 -6.45
CA LEU A 590 17.70 -25.92 -5.21
C LEU A 590 18.43 -24.60 -5.04
N LEU A 591 18.99 -24.05 -6.09
CA LEU A 591 19.68 -22.75 -6.06
C LEU A 591 18.70 -21.63 -5.72
N THR A 592 17.52 -21.64 -6.34
CA THR A 592 16.48 -20.65 -6.05
C THR A 592 16.03 -20.72 -4.58
N ALA A 593 15.80 -21.92 -4.06
CA ALA A 593 15.46 -22.12 -2.64
C ALA A 593 16.60 -21.70 -1.69
N THR A 594 17.87 -22.00 -2.06
CA THR A 594 19.03 -21.60 -1.26
C THR A 594 19.17 -20.09 -1.20
N LEU A 595 19.01 -19.39 -2.33
CA LEU A 595 19.03 -17.93 -2.35
C LEU A 595 17.89 -17.35 -1.49
N GLN A 596 16.67 -17.90 -1.62
CA GLN A 596 15.52 -17.47 -0.82
C GLN A 596 15.81 -17.60 0.69
N ASP A 597 16.35 -18.72 1.10
CA ASP A 597 16.72 -18.97 2.51
C ASP A 597 17.77 -17.96 2.99
N LYS A 598 18.82 -17.74 2.21
CA LYS A 598 19.91 -16.82 2.57
C LYS A 598 19.47 -15.36 2.66
N ILE A 599 18.70 -14.86 1.71
CA ILE A 599 18.27 -13.45 1.75
C ILE A 599 17.27 -13.17 2.88
N ILE A 600 16.60 -14.19 3.40
CA ILE A 600 15.68 -14.02 4.53
C ILE A 600 16.40 -14.27 5.86
N ASN A 601 17.12 -15.36 6.01
CA ASN A 601 17.56 -15.88 7.30
C ASN A 601 19.02 -15.59 7.68
N ASP A 602 19.85 -15.15 6.73
CA ASP A 602 21.26 -14.88 6.98
C ASP A 602 21.53 -13.39 7.30
N LEU A 603 22.64 -12.85 6.82
CA LEU A 603 23.10 -11.51 7.18
C LEU A 603 22.27 -10.41 6.52
N GLN A 604 21.90 -9.44 7.31
CA GLN A 604 21.21 -8.22 6.86
C GLN A 604 22.08 -6.99 7.13
N VAL A 605 21.99 -6.00 6.25
CA VAL A 605 22.62 -4.69 6.43
C VAL A 605 21.56 -3.68 6.84
N ALA A 606 21.68 -3.11 8.04
CA ALA A 606 20.73 -2.13 8.57
C ALA A 606 21.07 -0.71 8.11
N LYS A 607 20.03 0.09 7.90
CA LYS A 607 20.13 1.52 7.65
C LYS A 607 19.08 2.27 8.45
N CYS A 608 19.50 2.98 9.50
CA CYS A 608 18.61 3.82 10.32
C CYS A 608 18.98 5.28 10.14
N MET A 609 18.01 6.09 9.73
CA MET A 609 18.23 7.52 9.49
C MET A 609 17.29 8.36 10.34
N LYS A 610 17.85 9.44 10.88
CA LYS A 610 17.09 10.51 11.54
C LYS A 610 16.52 11.48 10.48
N ARG A 611 15.53 12.28 10.89
CA ARG A 611 14.90 13.29 10.01
C ARG A 611 15.88 14.31 9.45
N ASP A 612 16.95 14.61 10.18
CA ASP A 612 18.04 15.50 9.73
C ASP A 612 19.02 14.83 8.74
N GLY A 613 18.71 13.63 8.26
CA GLY A 613 19.53 12.87 7.31
C GLY A 613 20.73 12.16 7.92
N LYS A 614 20.95 12.28 9.24
CA LYS A 614 22.07 11.61 9.90
C LYS A 614 21.75 10.14 10.16
N LEU A 615 22.74 9.28 9.96
CA LEU A 615 22.67 7.88 10.34
C LEU A 615 22.64 7.74 11.87
N SER A 616 21.89 6.76 12.37
CA SER A 616 22.00 6.30 13.75
C SER A 616 23.20 5.36 13.86
N GLY A 617 23.94 5.43 14.98
CA GLY A 617 25.06 4.53 15.25
C GLY A 617 24.58 3.14 15.70
N VAL A 618 23.89 2.43 14.83
CA VAL A 618 23.43 1.03 15.05
C VAL A 618 24.40 0.07 14.37
N PRO A 619 24.42 -1.23 14.76
CA PRO A 619 25.19 -2.24 14.04
C PRO A 619 24.75 -2.31 12.57
N GLU A 620 25.71 -2.16 11.66
CA GLU A 620 25.41 -2.16 10.22
C GLU A 620 25.02 -3.56 9.73
N ILE A 621 25.59 -4.63 10.33
CA ILE A 621 25.35 -6.02 9.92
C ILE A 621 24.81 -6.80 11.11
N PHE A 622 23.71 -7.53 10.86
CA PHE A 622 23.05 -8.36 11.86
C PHE A 622 22.44 -9.62 11.21
N LEU A 623 22.14 -10.63 12.02
CA LEU A 623 21.40 -11.82 11.58
C LEU A 623 19.90 -11.58 11.67
N TYR A 624 19.14 -12.26 10.82
CA TYR A 624 17.69 -12.28 10.95
C TYR A 624 17.29 -12.59 12.41
N PRO A 625 16.41 -11.79 13.03
CA PRO A 625 16.10 -11.96 14.44
C PRO A 625 15.33 -13.25 14.71
N GLY A 626 15.80 -14.03 15.69
CA GLY A 626 15.04 -15.15 16.22
C GLY A 626 13.91 -14.67 17.13
N PHE A 627 12.71 -15.21 16.97
CA PHE A 627 11.57 -14.92 17.85
C PHE A 627 10.58 -16.09 17.89
N ILE A 628 9.68 -16.06 18.86
CA ILE A 628 8.58 -17.02 18.98
C ILE A 628 7.44 -16.50 18.10
N PRO A 629 7.04 -17.25 17.06
CA PRO A 629 5.94 -16.85 16.20
C PRO A 629 4.62 -16.74 16.96
N LEU A 630 3.72 -15.87 16.50
CA LEU A 630 2.34 -15.82 16.97
C LEU A 630 1.61 -17.07 16.48
N ASP A 631 0.93 -17.77 17.40
CA ASP A 631 0.04 -18.84 16.99
C ASP A 631 -1.06 -18.30 16.06
N PRO A 632 -1.35 -18.98 14.94
CA PRO A 632 -2.47 -18.57 14.10
C PRO A 632 -3.76 -18.54 14.95
N PRO A 633 -4.63 -17.53 14.75
CA PRO A 633 -5.90 -17.50 15.45
C PRO A 633 -6.65 -18.81 15.16
N ALA A 634 -7.19 -19.43 16.21
CA ALA A 634 -8.05 -20.60 16.06
C ALA A 634 -9.21 -20.20 15.12
N GLU A 635 -9.37 -20.91 14.02
CA GLU A 635 -10.54 -20.74 13.17
C GLU A 635 -11.78 -21.09 14.02
N ASN A 636 -12.59 -20.09 14.34
CA ASN A 636 -13.83 -20.24 15.12
C ASN A 636 -14.96 -20.82 14.24
N CYS A 637 -14.65 -21.78 13.42
CA CYS A 637 -15.63 -22.59 12.72
C CYS A 637 -16.00 -23.76 13.64
N GLY A 638 -16.81 -23.48 14.68
CA GLY A 638 -17.35 -24.50 15.55
C GLY A 638 -18.20 -25.50 14.75
N ASP A 639 -18.10 -26.79 15.11
CA ASP A 639 -18.88 -27.87 14.53
C ASP A 639 -20.35 -27.45 14.36
N GLY A 640 -20.76 -27.36 13.09
CA GLY A 640 -22.06 -26.82 12.70
C GLY A 640 -23.24 -27.52 13.37
N THR A 641 -23.81 -26.82 14.33
CA THR A 641 -25.19 -26.98 14.74
C THR A 641 -25.82 -25.59 14.79
N PHE A 642 -26.38 -25.21 13.65
CA PHE A 642 -27.38 -24.14 13.58
C PHE A 642 -28.78 -24.76 13.53
#